data_59e174714895d8bab6b06f826291b51d
#
_entry.id   59e174714895d8bab6b06f826291b51d
#
_cell.length_a   1.000
_cell.length_b   1.000
_cell.length_c   1.000
_cell.angle_alpha   90.00
_cell.angle_beta   90.00
_cell.angle_gamma   90.00
#
_symmetry.space_group_name_H-M   'P 1'
#
loop_
_entity.id
_entity.type
_entity.pdbx_description
1 polymer ?
#
loop_
_entity_poly.entity_id
_entity_poly.type
_entity_poly.pdbx_seq_one_letter_code
_entity_poly.pdbx_strand_id
1 'polypeptide(L)'
;MFLNDQETSTDLLYYTAIASTVVRLVDETSDAPITIGVHGDWGAGKSSVLKMLEAACEKKDKTHCIWFNGWTFEGFEDAKTVIIETIVEDLVASRPMSTKVAEAAKKVLRRIDWLKMAKKAGGLAFTAFTGIPTFDQIKGMYELASDFLSAPQDKLSAADFKAFAEKAGGFIKEADTDSNTLPKHIHAFREEFRALLDAAEIEKLVVIVDDLDRCLPKTAIETLEAIRLFLFVEKTAFVIGADEAMIEYAVKDHFPDLPQSTGPVSYARNYLEKLIQVPFRIPALGTAETRIYTTLLLAENALGSEDDNFKALLNKAREEMKRPWISRGLDREAVMAALNGKIPEVVENALLFSLHVTPMLSSGTHGNPRQIKRFLNSMMLRQAIADERGFGSDIKRPVLAKIMLAERFYPSVYGKLVQLVSNHPEGKPEALAEFEALVRGGKTAPKSRADSKENSSESEDVQNWLKIDWAIGWAKAEPALSGEDLRPYVFVTRDKHSTLSNLVVSSHLIPIMEKLLGPKIGMVKIKGDLEKLSPPDADELFEMLSDKLFQEDSFNRKPRGFDGLEYLVETQPHLQRRLIDFARRIPVKKAGGWLATRIAQSLVDPTLIEEYTKLIQEWASQDENLSLSKSAKATLQLSGYQH
;
A
#
# COMPACT_ATOMS: atom_id res chain seq x y z
N MET A 1 22.98 0.00 -15.52
CA MET A 1 22.47 -1.26 -14.98
C MET A 1 21.44 -0.94 -13.89
N PHE A 2 20.34 -1.68 -13.80
CA PHE A 2 19.26 -1.41 -12.85
C PHE A 2 19.45 -2.19 -11.55
N LEU A 3 18.98 -1.62 -10.44
CA LEU A 3 18.97 -2.27 -9.13
C LEU A 3 17.89 -3.36 -9.10
N ASN A 4 18.25 -4.56 -8.70
CA ASN A 4 17.30 -5.66 -8.57
C ASN A 4 16.31 -5.39 -7.43
N ASP A 5 14.99 -5.50 -7.71
CA ASP A 5 13.91 -5.29 -6.73
C ASP A 5 13.48 -6.59 -6.02
N GLN A 6 14.13 -7.71 -6.33
CA GLN A 6 13.87 -8.98 -5.66
C GLN A 6 14.46 -8.99 -4.23
N GLU A 7 13.96 -9.93 -3.44
CA GLU A 7 14.52 -10.22 -2.12
C GLU A 7 15.98 -10.66 -2.24
N THR A 8 16.81 -10.29 -1.29
CA THR A 8 18.24 -10.56 -1.30
C THR A 8 18.70 -11.17 0.02
N SER A 9 19.67 -12.07 -0.07
CA SER A 9 20.45 -12.53 1.09
C SER A 9 21.63 -11.61 1.42
N THR A 10 22.00 -10.70 0.50
CA THR A 10 23.01 -9.67 0.76
C THR A 10 22.45 -8.61 1.69
N ASP A 11 22.99 -8.53 2.89
CA ASP A 11 22.47 -7.66 3.95
C ASP A 11 23.08 -6.25 3.85
N LEU A 12 22.35 -5.36 3.19
CA LEU A 12 22.70 -3.93 3.06
C LEU A 12 22.15 -3.06 4.20
N LEU A 13 21.28 -3.61 5.06
CA LEU A 13 20.51 -2.88 6.09
C LEU A 13 20.75 -3.40 7.50
N TYR A 14 21.70 -4.30 7.67
CA TYR A 14 21.97 -4.98 8.94
C TYR A 14 20.77 -5.76 9.51
N TYR A 15 19.91 -6.27 8.60
CA TYR A 15 18.76 -7.10 8.95
C TYR A 15 19.15 -8.49 9.48
N THR A 16 20.40 -8.90 9.28
CA THR A 16 20.99 -10.09 9.92
C THR A 16 20.85 -10.03 11.45
N ALA A 17 20.87 -8.85 12.07
CA ALA A 17 20.65 -8.70 13.50
C ALA A 17 19.23 -9.12 13.91
N ILE A 18 18.23 -8.80 13.09
CA ILE A 18 16.82 -9.21 13.29
C ILE A 18 16.72 -10.72 13.10
N ALA A 19 17.21 -11.24 11.96
CA ALA A 19 17.17 -12.65 11.65
C ALA A 19 17.85 -13.50 12.73
N SER A 20 19.04 -13.11 13.20
CA SER A 20 19.76 -13.78 14.28
C SER A 20 19.01 -13.75 15.61
N THR A 21 18.29 -12.66 15.90
CA THR A 21 17.46 -12.58 17.10
C THR A 21 16.28 -13.53 17.03
N VAL A 22 15.61 -13.63 15.85
CA VAL A 22 14.52 -14.58 15.63
C VAL A 22 15.02 -16.02 15.78
N VAL A 23 16.19 -16.36 15.19
CA VAL A 23 16.81 -17.70 15.34
C VAL A 23 17.08 -18.00 16.80
N ARG A 24 17.62 -17.05 17.56
CA ARG A 24 17.87 -17.24 19.00
C ARG A 24 16.59 -17.47 19.77
N LEU A 25 15.52 -16.73 19.52
CA LEU A 25 14.21 -16.94 20.15
C LEU A 25 13.65 -18.35 19.84
N VAL A 26 13.81 -18.81 18.59
CA VAL A 26 13.41 -20.16 18.19
C VAL A 26 14.22 -21.23 18.94
N ASP A 27 15.53 -21.01 19.19
CA ASP A 27 16.38 -21.94 19.92
C ASP A 27 16.05 -21.96 21.43
N GLU A 28 15.85 -20.78 22.04
CA GLU A 28 15.54 -20.65 23.46
C GLU A 28 14.18 -21.30 23.83
N THR A 29 13.28 -21.43 22.84
CA THR A 29 11.98 -22.09 23.00
C THR A 29 12.00 -23.55 22.51
N SER A 30 13.03 -24.34 22.90
CA SER A 30 13.30 -25.67 22.34
C SER A 30 12.11 -26.61 22.33
N ASP A 31 11.31 -26.66 23.42
CA ASP A 31 10.21 -27.62 23.57
C ASP A 31 8.83 -26.99 23.33
N ALA A 32 8.70 -25.68 23.47
CA ALA A 32 7.42 -24.99 23.24
C ALA A 32 7.27 -24.53 21.78
N PRO A 33 6.07 -24.64 21.21
CA PRO A 33 5.79 -24.04 19.93
C PRO A 33 5.82 -22.51 20.04
N ILE A 34 6.36 -21.83 18.99
CA ILE A 34 6.42 -20.39 18.96
C ILE A 34 5.95 -19.85 17.60
N THR A 35 5.22 -18.74 17.62
CA THR A 35 4.82 -18.01 16.42
C THR A 35 5.33 -16.58 16.49
N ILE A 36 6.15 -16.19 15.52
CA ILE A 36 6.80 -14.90 15.43
C ILE A 36 6.26 -14.19 14.19
N GLY A 37 5.76 -12.98 14.35
CA GLY A 37 5.35 -12.10 13.25
C GLY A 37 6.48 -11.14 12.89
N VAL A 38 6.93 -11.17 11.64
CA VAL A 38 7.83 -10.18 11.06
C VAL A 38 6.99 -9.23 10.22
N HIS A 39 6.52 -8.17 10.86
CA HIS A 39 5.62 -7.20 10.25
C HIS A 39 6.35 -6.02 9.61
N GLY A 40 5.74 -5.42 8.63
CA GLY A 40 6.23 -4.22 7.97
C GLY A 40 5.43 -3.90 6.73
N ASP A 41 5.50 -2.65 6.34
CA ASP A 41 4.82 -2.16 5.14
C ASP A 41 5.35 -2.89 3.89
N TRP A 42 4.59 -2.85 2.81
CA TRP A 42 5.04 -3.44 1.55
C TRP A 42 6.35 -2.82 1.08
N GLY A 43 7.37 -3.66 0.88
CA GLY A 43 8.71 -3.21 0.50
C GLY A 43 9.64 -2.86 1.67
N ALA A 44 9.23 -3.07 2.92
CA ALA A 44 10.09 -2.88 4.12
C ALA A 44 11.24 -3.88 4.23
N GLY A 45 11.24 -4.97 3.43
CA GLY A 45 12.31 -5.98 3.44
C GLY A 45 11.95 -7.25 4.23
N LYS A 46 10.67 -7.53 4.50
CA LYS A 46 10.20 -8.76 5.19
C LYS A 46 10.82 -10.03 4.60
N SER A 47 10.63 -10.24 3.30
CA SER A 47 11.18 -11.43 2.60
C SER A 47 12.70 -11.53 2.68
N SER A 48 13.42 -10.39 2.69
CA SER A 48 14.89 -10.41 2.87
C SER A 48 15.29 -10.83 4.29
N VAL A 49 14.58 -10.38 5.33
CA VAL A 49 14.79 -10.85 6.71
C VAL A 49 14.52 -12.35 6.81
N LEU A 50 13.44 -12.82 6.17
CA LEU A 50 13.07 -14.25 6.16
C LEU A 50 14.12 -15.10 5.41
N LYS A 51 14.68 -14.62 4.30
CA LYS A 51 15.81 -15.31 3.61
C LYS A 51 17.08 -15.39 4.45
N MET A 52 17.38 -14.34 5.19
CA MET A 52 18.51 -14.34 6.12
C MET A 52 18.27 -15.32 7.29
N LEU A 53 17.01 -15.44 7.73
CA LEU A 53 16.59 -16.42 8.73
C LEU A 53 16.76 -17.85 8.19
N GLU A 54 16.25 -18.14 6.99
CA GLU A 54 16.38 -19.42 6.32
C GLU A 54 17.85 -19.85 6.23
N ALA A 55 18.70 -18.96 5.67
CA ALA A 55 20.14 -19.20 5.56
C ALA A 55 20.85 -19.40 6.92
N ALA A 56 20.30 -18.84 8.00
CA ALA A 56 20.82 -19.06 9.35
C ALA A 56 20.36 -20.40 9.94
N CYS A 57 19.14 -20.85 9.64
CA CYS A 57 18.60 -22.14 10.05
C CYS A 57 19.28 -23.31 9.32
N GLU A 58 19.55 -23.17 8.01
CA GLU A 58 20.23 -24.19 7.20
C GLU A 58 21.63 -24.56 7.71
N LYS A 59 22.28 -23.69 8.46
CA LYS A 59 23.58 -23.95 9.10
C LYS A 59 23.50 -24.87 10.32
N LYS A 60 22.28 -25.28 10.70
CA LYS A 60 22.04 -26.10 11.89
C LYS A 60 21.57 -27.51 11.49
N ASP A 61 22.36 -28.53 11.78
CA ASP A 61 22.14 -29.90 11.32
C ASP A 61 20.78 -30.51 11.70
N LYS A 62 20.22 -30.10 12.83
CA LYS A 62 18.97 -30.67 13.38
C LYS A 62 17.76 -29.73 13.29
N THR A 63 17.95 -28.58 12.68
CA THR A 63 16.87 -27.64 12.38
C THR A 63 16.45 -27.85 10.93
N HIS A 64 15.17 -28.06 10.69
CA HIS A 64 14.61 -28.14 9.36
C HIS A 64 13.81 -26.88 9.07
N CYS A 65 14.11 -26.21 7.97
CA CYS A 65 13.46 -24.96 7.58
C CYS A 65 12.65 -25.19 6.31
N ILE A 66 11.38 -24.81 6.34
CA ILE A 66 10.47 -24.91 5.20
C ILE A 66 10.00 -23.49 4.85
N TRP A 67 10.14 -23.12 3.58
CA TRP A 67 9.64 -21.84 3.08
C TRP A 67 8.27 -22.01 2.41
N PHE A 68 7.31 -21.26 2.89
CA PHE A 68 5.95 -21.23 2.40
C PHE A 68 5.63 -19.85 1.83
N ASN A 69 5.32 -19.79 0.54
CA ASN A 69 4.82 -18.55 -0.06
C ASN A 69 3.30 -18.64 -0.16
N GLY A 70 2.59 -17.79 0.60
CA GLY A 70 1.13 -17.79 0.66
C GLY A 70 0.47 -17.57 -0.71
N TRP A 71 1.06 -16.75 -1.56
CA TRP A 71 0.50 -16.43 -2.88
C TRP A 71 0.51 -17.64 -3.86
N THR A 72 1.46 -18.55 -3.74
CA THR A 72 1.49 -19.75 -4.60
C THR A 72 0.33 -20.70 -4.35
N PHE A 73 -0.36 -20.55 -3.23
CA PHE A 73 -1.51 -21.38 -2.83
C PHE A 73 -2.86 -20.70 -3.10
N GLU A 74 -2.85 -19.57 -3.75
CA GLU A 74 -4.06 -18.87 -4.20
C GLU A 74 -4.77 -19.72 -5.26
N GLY A 75 -6.06 -20.03 -5.03
CA GLY A 75 -6.88 -20.84 -5.94
C GLY A 75 -7.05 -22.30 -5.53
N PHE A 76 -6.39 -22.80 -4.49
CA PHE A 76 -6.70 -24.10 -3.93
C PHE A 76 -7.95 -24.01 -3.04
N GLU A 77 -8.86 -24.98 -3.16
CA GLU A 77 -10.11 -25.01 -2.40
C GLU A 77 -9.90 -25.17 -0.88
N ASP A 78 -8.73 -25.68 -0.44
CA ASP A 78 -8.40 -25.90 0.97
C ASP A 78 -6.92 -25.64 1.27
N ALA A 79 -6.59 -24.36 1.47
CA ALA A 79 -5.24 -23.94 1.82
C ALA A 79 -4.70 -24.61 3.09
N LYS A 80 -5.58 -24.92 4.07
CA LYS A 80 -5.20 -25.59 5.33
C LYS A 80 -4.58 -26.96 5.09
N THR A 81 -5.23 -27.74 4.26
CA THR A 81 -4.79 -29.09 3.94
C THR A 81 -3.49 -29.08 3.16
N VAL A 82 -3.41 -28.21 2.15
CA VAL A 82 -2.22 -28.10 1.30
C VAL A 82 -0.98 -27.75 2.12
N ILE A 83 -1.10 -26.83 3.09
CA ILE A 83 0.01 -26.46 3.97
C ILE A 83 0.50 -27.66 4.77
N ILE A 84 -0.41 -28.44 5.37
CA ILE A 84 -0.03 -29.57 6.19
C ILE A 84 0.57 -30.68 5.31
N GLU A 85 -0.02 -30.97 4.15
CA GLU A 85 0.49 -31.94 3.18
C GLU A 85 1.89 -31.54 2.71
N THR A 86 2.10 -30.29 2.31
CA THR A 86 3.41 -29.79 1.87
C THR A 86 4.47 -29.91 2.96
N ILE A 87 4.14 -29.58 4.21
CA ILE A 87 5.07 -29.74 5.34
C ILE A 87 5.45 -31.20 5.50
N VAL A 88 4.49 -32.12 5.44
CA VAL A 88 4.75 -33.56 5.58
C VAL A 88 5.57 -34.13 4.40
N GLU A 89 5.23 -33.71 3.17
CA GLU A 89 5.97 -34.11 1.97
C GLU A 89 7.41 -33.63 1.98
N ASP A 90 7.63 -32.37 2.37
CA ASP A 90 8.98 -31.79 2.47
C ASP A 90 9.82 -32.46 3.54
N LEU A 91 9.22 -32.74 4.71
CA LEU A 91 9.87 -33.52 5.76
C LEU A 91 10.29 -34.94 5.30
N VAL A 92 9.45 -35.58 4.51
CA VAL A 92 9.76 -36.92 3.95
C VAL A 92 10.85 -36.83 2.88
N ALA A 93 10.79 -35.79 2.01
CA ALA A 93 11.74 -35.60 0.92
C ALA A 93 13.14 -35.20 1.41
N SER A 94 13.23 -34.45 2.51
CA SER A 94 14.48 -33.91 3.05
C SER A 94 15.32 -34.95 3.83
N ARG A 95 14.75 -36.11 4.15
CA ARG A 95 15.44 -37.14 4.94
C ARG A 95 15.49 -38.47 4.19
N PRO A 96 16.60 -39.28 4.35
CA PRO A 96 16.68 -40.60 3.72
C PRO A 96 15.48 -41.43 4.16
N MET A 97 14.75 -42.01 3.20
CA MET A 97 13.53 -42.78 3.44
C MET A 97 13.79 -43.98 4.38
N SER A 98 13.69 -43.74 5.69
CA SER A 98 13.53 -44.83 6.63
C SER A 98 12.07 -45.27 6.61
N THR A 99 11.83 -46.58 6.75
CA THR A 99 10.47 -47.15 6.87
C THR A 99 9.67 -46.44 7.99
N LYS A 100 10.36 -46.03 9.06
CA LYS A 100 9.77 -45.30 10.20
C LYS A 100 9.22 -43.94 9.84
N VAL A 101 9.95 -43.12 9.04
CA VAL A 101 9.49 -41.80 8.59
C VAL A 101 8.29 -41.96 7.67
N ALA A 102 8.33 -42.89 6.71
CA ALA A 102 7.22 -43.14 5.79
C ALA A 102 5.94 -43.60 6.51
N GLU A 103 6.08 -44.48 7.54
CA GLU A 103 4.94 -44.92 8.34
C GLU A 103 4.35 -43.80 9.21
N ALA A 104 5.20 -42.98 9.82
CA ALA A 104 4.78 -41.83 10.60
C ALA A 104 4.05 -40.78 9.72
N ALA A 105 4.61 -40.48 8.53
CA ALA A 105 3.97 -39.56 7.57
C ALA A 105 2.59 -40.08 7.12
N LYS A 106 2.46 -41.39 6.81
CA LYS A 106 1.14 -41.98 6.46
C LYS A 106 0.09 -41.81 7.56
N LYS A 107 0.50 -41.90 8.84
CA LYS A 107 -0.43 -41.68 9.97
C LYS A 107 -0.92 -40.23 9.99
N VAL A 108 -0.01 -39.26 9.87
CA VAL A 108 -0.33 -37.85 9.83
C VAL A 108 -1.28 -37.53 8.65
N LEU A 109 -0.95 -38.02 7.42
CA LEU A 109 -1.77 -37.79 6.23
C LEU A 109 -3.19 -38.35 6.36
N ARG A 110 -3.36 -39.55 6.96
CA ARG A 110 -4.69 -40.11 7.24
C ARG A 110 -5.52 -39.22 8.18
N ARG A 111 -4.88 -38.51 9.10
CA ARG A 111 -5.59 -37.54 9.98
C ARG A 111 -6.02 -36.31 9.22
N ILE A 112 -5.28 -35.89 8.20
CA ILE A 112 -5.64 -34.76 7.33
C ILE A 112 -6.90 -35.09 6.55
N ASP A 113 -7.02 -36.31 5.98
CA ASP A 113 -8.22 -36.73 5.26
C ASP A 113 -9.45 -36.73 6.18
N TRP A 114 -9.28 -37.09 7.45
CA TRP A 114 -10.35 -36.96 8.43
C TRP A 114 -10.71 -35.50 8.72
N LEU A 115 -9.74 -34.58 8.83
CA LEU A 115 -10.00 -33.13 9.00
C LEU A 115 -10.77 -32.54 7.80
N LYS A 116 -10.50 -33.02 6.57
CA LYS A 116 -11.29 -32.68 5.37
C LYS A 116 -12.77 -33.09 5.51
N MET A 117 -13.00 -34.29 6.05
CA MET A 117 -14.37 -34.79 6.26
C MET A 117 -15.10 -34.05 7.39
N ALA A 118 -14.41 -33.68 8.47
CA ALA A 118 -14.99 -32.94 9.58
C ALA A 118 -15.41 -31.52 9.19
N LYS A 119 -14.73 -30.89 8.21
CA LYS A 119 -15.12 -29.58 7.67
C LYS A 119 -16.50 -29.59 7.01
N LYS A 120 -16.94 -30.73 6.44
CA LYS A 120 -18.31 -30.89 5.88
C LYS A 120 -19.38 -31.02 6.96
N ALA A 121 -19.01 -31.29 8.20
CA ALA A 121 -19.94 -31.52 9.31
C ALA A 121 -20.20 -30.30 10.22
N GLY A 122 -19.53 -29.14 9.99
CA GLY A 122 -19.80 -27.89 10.70
C GLY A 122 -18.68 -27.44 11.67
N GLY A 123 -18.39 -26.15 11.68
CA GLY A 123 -17.26 -25.53 12.40
C GLY A 123 -17.30 -25.54 13.94
N LEU A 124 -18.35 -26.08 14.55
CA LEU A 124 -18.58 -26.07 16.00
C LEU A 124 -17.60 -26.91 16.81
N ALA A 125 -17.09 -27.98 16.20
CA ALA A 125 -16.18 -28.90 16.86
C ALA A 125 -14.78 -28.34 17.11
N PHE A 126 -14.36 -27.35 16.34
CA PHE A 126 -13.01 -26.77 16.43
C PHE A 126 -12.84 -25.84 17.66
N THR A 127 -13.89 -25.16 18.06
CA THR A 127 -13.88 -24.22 19.20
C THR A 127 -13.78 -24.92 20.56
N ALA A 128 -14.44 -26.06 20.72
CA ALA A 128 -14.42 -26.82 21.96
C ALA A 128 -12.99 -27.26 22.34
N PHE A 129 -12.11 -27.35 21.35
CA PHE A 129 -10.74 -27.82 21.56
C PHE A 129 -9.71 -26.70 21.80
N THR A 130 -9.81 -25.57 21.10
CA THR A 130 -8.80 -24.50 21.19
C THR A 130 -9.09 -23.49 22.28
N GLY A 131 -10.26 -23.58 22.93
CA GLY A 131 -10.75 -22.56 23.87
C GLY A 131 -11.01 -21.18 23.22
N ILE A 132 -10.78 -21.08 21.90
CA ILE A 132 -10.97 -19.87 21.13
C ILE A 132 -12.20 -20.10 20.27
N PRO A 133 -13.31 -19.34 20.46
CA PRO A 133 -14.53 -19.50 19.68
C PRO A 133 -14.24 -19.34 18.20
N THR A 134 -14.81 -20.19 17.33
CA THR A 134 -14.82 -19.92 15.90
C THR A 134 -15.64 -18.68 15.66
N PHE A 135 -15.42 -18.03 14.53
CA PHE A 135 -16.13 -16.79 14.21
C PHE A 135 -17.64 -16.98 14.13
N ASP A 136 -18.12 -18.10 13.55
CA ASP A 136 -19.57 -18.41 13.51
C ASP A 136 -20.18 -18.53 14.91
N GLN A 137 -19.42 -18.97 15.89
CA GLN A 137 -19.86 -18.99 17.29
C GLN A 137 -19.81 -17.60 17.92
N ILE A 138 -18.81 -16.78 17.61
CA ILE A 138 -18.75 -15.38 18.05
C ILE A 138 -19.93 -14.61 17.42
N LYS A 139 -20.23 -14.85 16.15
CA LYS A 139 -21.39 -14.27 15.45
C LYS A 139 -22.71 -14.71 16.09
N GLY A 140 -22.90 -16.01 16.29
CA GLY A 140 -24.10 -16.53 16.94
C GLY A 140 -24.29 -16.07 18.39
N MET A 141 -23.22 -15.97 19.17
CA MET A 141 -23.26 -15.39 20.52
C MET A 141 -23.54 -13.88 20.50
N TYR A 142 -23.02 -13.17 19.50
CA TYR A 142 -23.24 -11.73 19.34
C TYR A 142 -24.67 -11.42 18.87
N GLU A 143 -25.20 -12.17 17.89
CA GLU A 143 -26.59 -12.05 17.44
C GLU A 143 -27.55 -12.31 18.60
N LEU A 144 -27.32 -13.36 19.41
CA LEU A 144 -28.08 -13.64 20.61
C LEU A 144 -27.95 -12.54 21.68
N ALA A 145 -26.75 -12.00 21.88
CA ALA A 145 -26.53 -10.91 22.83
C ALA A 145 -27.13 -9.59 22.31
N SER A 146 -27.03 -9.32 21.03
CA SER A 146 -27.62 -8.14 20.37
C SER A 146 -29.14 -8.16 20.43
N ASP A 147 -29.77 -9.30 20.13
CA ASP A 147 -31.22 -9.48 20.24
C ASP A 147 -31.68 -9.32 21.68
N PHE A 148 -30.95 -9.86 22.63
CA PHE A 148 -31.23 -9.73 24.05
C PHE A 148 -31.05 -8.30 24.58
N LEU A 149 -30.00 -7.59 24.16
CA LEU A 149 -29.73 -6.20 24.56
C LEU A 149 -30.62 -5.18 23.84
N SER A 150 -31.14 -5.54 22.66
CA SER A 150 -32.05 -4.70 21.88
C SER A 150 -33.52 -4.83 22.33
N ALA A 151 -33.81 -5.80 23.19
CA ALA A 151 -35.13 -5.92 23.79
C ALA A 151 -35.38 -4.80 24.83
N PRO A 152 -36.60 -4.21 24.87
CA PRO A 152 -36.93 -3.19 25.85
C PRO A 152 -36.70 -3.70 27.27
N GLN A 153 -35.83 -3.05 28.02
CA GLN A 153 -35.38 -3.49 29.37
C GLN A 153 -36.54 -3.67 30.36
N ASP A 154 -37.66 -2.97 30.14
CA ASP A 154 -38.86 -3.04 31.00
C ASP A 154 -39.70 -4.33 30.81
N LYS A 155 -39.34 -5.20 29.88
CA LYS A 155 -40.06 -6.45 29.56
C LYS A 155 -39.25 -7.72 29.73
N LEU A 156 -37.99 -7.64 30.13
CA LEU A 156 -37.13 -8.81 30.31
C LEU A 156 -37.48 -9.52 31.63
N SER A 157 -38.01 -10.74 31.52
CA SER A 157 -38.36 -11.60 32.65
C SER A 157 -37.18 -12.52 33.03
N ALA A 158 -37.20 -13.06 34.25
CA ALA A 158 -36.25 -14.09 34.66
C ALA A 158 -36.28 -15.34 33.78
N ALA A 159 -37.38 -15.57 33.05
CA ALA A 159 -37.52 -16.64 32.07
C ALA A 159 -36.74 -16.36 30.79
N ASP A 160 -36.65 -15.09 30.36
CA ASP A 160 -35.90 -14.69 29.19
C ASP A 160 -34.39 -14.76 29.42
N PHE A 161 -33.94 -14.45 30.66
CA PHE A 161 -32.57 -14.67 31.11
C PHE A 161 -32.18 -16.15 31.11
N LYS A 162 -33.11 -17.02 31.55
CA LYS A 162 -32.91 -18.45 31.57
C LYS A 162 -32.91 -19.04 30.15
N ALA A 163 -33.80 -18.57 29.27
CA ALA A 163 -33.82 -18.94 27.85
C ALA A 163 -32.58 -18.46 27.09
N PHE A 164 -32.07 -17.27 27.40
CA PHE A 164 -30.80 -16.78 26.89
C PHE A 164 -29.61 -17.63 27.37
N ALA A 165 -29.55 -17.95 28.67
CA ALA A 165 -28.52 -18.81 29.23
C ALA A 165 -28.60 -20.26 28.68
N GLU A 166 -29.81 -20.79 28.43
CA GLU A 166 -30.02 -22.10 27.80
C GLU A 166 -29.65 -22.09 26.31
N LYS A 167 -29.98 -21.04 25.57
CA LYS A 167 -29.57 -20.89 24.16
C LYS A 167 -28.06 -20.64 24.04
N ALA A 168 -27.47 -19.76 24.85
CA ALA A 168 -26.04 -19.58 24.93
C ALA A 168 -25.31 -20.86 25.38
N GLY A 169 -25.91 -21.61 26.32
CA GLY A 169 -25.47 -22.94 26.74
C GLY A 169 -25.68 -24.00 25.68
N GLY A 170 -26.70 -23.87 24.81
CA GLY A 170 -26.98 -24.74 23.66
C GLY A 170 -25.87 -24.65 22.60
N PHE A 171 -25.34 -23.46 22.33
CA PHE A 171 -24.17 -23.29 21.48
C PHE A 171 -22.92 -24.00 22.05
N ILE A 172 -22.93 -24.27 23.35
CA ILE A 172 -21.90 -25.04 24.05
C ILE A 172 -22.28 -26.54 24.14
N LYS A 173 -23.56 -26.88 24.17
CA LYS A 173 -24.06 -28.25 24.39
C LYS A 173 -24.49 -29.04 23.14
N GLU A 174 -24.83 -28.40 22.01
CA GLU A 174 -25.05 -29.13 20.73
C GLU A 174 -23.75 -29.73 20.14
N ALA A 175 -22.59 -29.38 20.75
CA ALA A 175 -21.32 -30.04 20.50
C ALA A 175 -21.24 -31.50 21.02
N ASP A 176 -22.23 -32.03 21.71
CA ASP A 176 -22.08 -33.20 22.59
C ASP A 176 -22.36 -34.57 21.94
N THR A 177 -22.82 -34.67 20.71
CA THR A 177 -23.06 -36.00 20.08
C THR A 177 -21.92 -36.46 19.13
N ASP A 178 -21.05 -35.53 18.63
CA ASP A 178 -19.83 -35.86 17.86
C ASP A 178 -18.56 -35.22 18.46
N SER A 179 -18.67 -34.39 19.48
CA SER A 179 -17.63 -33.58 20.06
C SER A 179 -16.54 -34.40 20.81
N ASN A 180 -16.85 -35.62 21.19
CA ASN A 180 -15.90 -36.49 21.87
C ASN A 180 -14.85 -37.13 20.95
N THR A 181 -15.04 -37.06 19.64
CA THR A 181 -14.12 -37.62 18.63
C THR A 181 -13.12 -36.57 18.12
N LEU A 182 -13.53 -35.33 17.94
CA LEU A 182 -12.71 -34.26 17.35
C LEU A 182 -11.50 -33.86 18.22
N PRO A 183 -11.65 -33.58 19.53
CA PRO A 183 -10.51 -33.30 20.40
C PRO A 183 -9.48 -34.45 20.41
N LYS A 184 -9.96 -35.71 20.37
CA LYS A 184 -9.09 -36.88 20.31
C LYS A 184 -8.31 -36.96 18.99
N HIS A 185 -8.94 -36.58 17.86
CA HIS A 185 -8.27 -36.57 16.57
C HIS A 185 -7.21 -35.48 16.45
N ILE A 186 -7.46 -34.31 17.01
CA ILE A 186 -6.46 -33.22 17.00
C ILE A 186 -5.32 -33.55 17.97
N HIS A 187 -5.61 -34.10 19.12
CA HIS A 187 -4.55 -34.58 20.05
C HIS A 187 -3.70 -35.66 19.37
N ALA A 188 -4.34 -36.64 18.75
CA ALA A 188 -3.65 -37.67 18.01
C ALA A 188 -2.85 -37.14 16.82
N PHE A 189 -3.36 -36.11 16.09
CA PHE A 189 -2.58 -35.41 15.05
C PHE A 189 -1.30 -34.82 15.61
N ARG A 190 -1.34 -34.16 16.74
CA ARG A 190 -0.16 -33.54 17.37
C ARG A 190 0.85 -34.59 17.80
N GLU A 191 0.40 -35.67 18.42
CA GLU A 191 1.26 -36.79 18.81
C GLU A 191 1.88 -37.48 17.60
N GLU A 192 1.09 -37.74 16.55
CA GLU A 192 1.57 -38.37 15.31
C GLU A 192 2.55 -37.46 14.55
N PHE A 193 2.30 -36.13 14.54
CA PHE A 193 3.21 -35.18 13.93
C PHE A 193 4.52 -35.06 14.72
N ARG A 194 4.45 -35.03 16.06
CA ARG A 194 5.64 -35.08 16.92
C ARG A 194 6.43 -36.35 16.68
N ALA A 195 5.78 -37.50 16.60
CA ALA A 195 6.43 -38.78 16.30
C ALA A 195 7.08 -38.78 14.89
N LEU A 196 6.52 -38.04 13.93
CA LEU A 196 7.14 -37.84 12.62
C LEU A 196 8.44 -37.03 12.74
N LEU A 197 8.43 -35.91 13.50
CA LEU A 197 9.63 -35.09 13.75
C LEU A 197 10.72 -35.93 14.46
N ASP A 198 10.35 -36.74 15.45
CA ASP A 198 11.26 -37.61 16.17
C ASP A 198 11.84 -38.71 15.25
N ALA A 199 11.00 -39.31 14.40
CA ALA A 199 11.43 -40.30 13.42
C ALA A 199 12.38 -39.74 12.36
N ALA A 200 12.20 -38.46 12.01
CA ALA A 200 13.04 -37.71 11.08
C ALA A 200 14.29 -37.10 11.75
N GLU A 201 14.51 -37.34 13.05
CA GLU A 201 15.61 -36.79 13.85
C GLU A 201 15.69 -35.25 13.82
N ILE A 202 14.51 -34.58 13.76
CA ILE A 202 14.41 -33.14 13.76
C ILE A 202 14.20 -32.63 15.19
N GLU A 203 15.09 -31.76 15.65
CA GLU A 203 14.98 -31.13 16.95
C GLU A 203 14.13 -29.85 16.88
N LYS A 204 14.13 -29.16 15.70
CA LYS A 204 13.31 -27.97 15.49
C LYS A 204 12.84 -27.87 14.03
N LEU A 205 11.55 -27.73 13.83
CA LEU A 205 10.94 -27.40 12.55
C LEU A 205 10.62 -25.89 12.53
N VAL A 206 11.18 -25.18 11.57
CA VAL A 206 10.91 -23.76 11.33
C VAL A 206 10.12 -23.62 10.04
N VAL A 207 8.89 -23.12 10.12
CA VAL A 207 8.05 -22.87 8.96
C VAL A 207 7.98 -21.37 8.73
N ILE A 208 8.57 -20.94 7.63
CA ILE A 208 8.53 -19.54 7.18
C ILE A 208 7.34 -19.38 6.27
N VAL A 209 6.47 -18.41 6.58
CA VAL A 209 5.30 -18.05 5.78
C VAL A 209 5.48 -16.64 5.29
N ASP A 210 5.66 -16.47 3.97
CA ASP A 210 5.85 -15.17 3.33
C ASP A 210 4.69 -14.83 2.40
N ASP A 211 4.57 -13.55 2.07
CA ASP A 211 3.59 -12.99 1.12
C ASP A 211 2.11 -13.28 1.47
N LEU A 212 1.80 -13.49 2.74
CA LEU A 212 0.43 -13.73 3.19
C LEU A 212 -0.48 -12.50 2.95
N ASP A 213 0.10 -11.31 2.97
CA ASP A 213 -0.55 -10.04 2.71
C ASP A 213 -0.90 -9.81 1.22
N ARG A 214 -0.47 -10.69 0.31
CA ARG A 214 -0.84 -10.68 -1.12
C ARG A 214 -1.96 -11.65 -1.46
N CYS A 215 -2.31 -12.53 -0.54
CA CYS A 215 -3.36 -13.52 -0.74
C CYS A 215 -4.75 -12.88 -0.70
N LEU A 216 -5.71 -13.53 -1.36
CA LEU A 216 -7.12 -13.22 -1.13
C LEU A 216 -7.45 -13.37 0.36
N PRO A 217 -8.35 -12.53 0.91
CA PRO A 217 -8.70 -12.56 2.33
C PRO A 217 -9.02 -13.95 2.85
N LYS A 218 -9.78 -14.74 2.09
CA LYS A 218 -10.13 -16.12 2.43
C LYS A 218 -8.90 -17.00 2.60
N THR A 219 -7.97 -16.98 1.63
CA THR A 219 -6.75 -17.80 1.66
C THR A 219 -5.83 -17.38 2.81
N ALA A 220 -5.69 -16.08 3.06
CA ALA A 220 -4.90 -15.57 4.18
C ALA A 220 -5.44 -16.09 5.52
N ILE A 221 -6.75 -16.05 5.74
CA ILE A 221 -7.39 -16.53 6.97
C ILE A 221 -7.27 -18.05 7.08
N GLU A 222 -7.50 -18.81 6.00
CA GLU A 222 -7.34 -20.28 6.01
C GLU A 222 -5.89 -20.70 6.34
N THR A 223 -4.90 -19.96 5.84
CA THR A 223 -3.48 -20.17 6.19
C THR A 223 -3.22 -19.93 7.67
N LEU A 224 -3.70 -18.81 8.23
CA LEU A 224 -3.57 -18.50 9.65
C LEU A 224 -4.27 -19.57 10.53
N GLU A 225 -5.41 -20.05 10.10
CA GLU A 225 -6.10 -21.15 10.80
C GLU A 225 -5.38 -22.49 10.70
N ALA A 226 -4.66 -22.75 9.59
CA ALA A 226 -3.78 -23.92 9.50
C ALA A 226 -2.62 -23.84 10.50
N ILE A 227 -1.95 -22.69 10.55
CA ILE A 227 -0.86 -22.44 11.53
C ILE A 227 -1.35 -22.66 12.97
N ARG A 228 -2.57 -22.25 13.27
CA ARG A 228 -3.19 -22.43 14.58
C ARG A 228 -3.27 -23.90 15.03
N LEU A 229 -3.37 -24.86 14.12
CA LEU A 229 -3.34 -26.29 14.46
C LEU A 229 -1.99 -26.71 15.06
N PHE A 230 -0.91 -26.07 14.63
CA PHE A 230 0.46 -26.33 15.09
C PHE A 230 0.86 -25.56 16.34
N LEU A 231 0.08 -24.55 16.81
CA LEU A 231 0.43 -23.73 17.97
C LEU A 231 0.65 -24.53 19.28
N PHE A 232 0.34 -25.82 19.25
CA PHE A 232 0.50 -26.71 20.38
C PHE A 232 1.32 -27.97 20.03
N VAL A 233 1.99 -27.98 18.88
CA VAL A 233 2.90 -29.06 18.50
C VAL A 233 4.31 -28.65 18.94
N GLU A 234 4.89 -29.41 19.85
CA GLU A 234 6.25 -29.17 20.33
C GLU A 234 7.27 -29.20 19.17
N LYS A 235 8.40 -28.57 19.36
CA LYS A 235 9.49 -28.45 18.37
C LYS A 235 9.12 -27.72 17.08
N THR A 236 8.02 -26.96 17.03
CA THR A 236 7.63 -26.18 15.86
C THR A 236 7.77 -24.69 16.11
N ALA A 237 8.23 -23.97 15.09
CA ALA A 237 8.28 -22.52 15.08
C ALA A 237 7.70 -21.99 13.76
N PHE A 238 6.82 -21.02 13.83
CA PHE A 238 6.28 -20.33 12.66
C PHE A 238 6.79 -18.90 12.62
N VAL A 239 7.32 -18.49 11.47
CA VAL A 239 7.76 -17.11 11.26
C VAL A 239 6.96 -16.53 10.08
N ILE A 240 6.09 -15.56 10.37
CA ILE A 240 5.12 -15.03 9.42
C ILE A 240 5.55 -13.64 8.98
N GLY A 241 5.87 -13.50 7.68
CA GLY A 241 6.15 -12.21 7.05
C GLY A 241 4.90 -11.64 6.41
N ALA A 242 4.32 -10.59 7.01
CA ALA A 242 3.11 -9.98 6.49
C ALA A 242 2.99 -8.49 6.85
N ASP A 243 2.23 -7.75 6.05
CA ASP A 243 1.77 -6.41 6.41
C ASP A 243 0.56 -6.55 7.34
N GLU A 244 0.72 -6.08 8.59
CA GLU A 244 -0.31 -6.19 9.62
C GLU A 244 -1.64 -5.55 9.19
N ALA A 245 -1.58 -4.39 8.52
CA ALA A 245 -2.78 -3.68 8.08
C ALA A 245 -3.54 -4.45 6.98
N MET A 246 -2.81 -5.12 6.08
CA MET A 246 -3.41 -5.96 5.04
C MET A 246 -4.05 -7.21 5.62
N ILE A 247 -3.43 -7.82 6.63
CA ILE A 247 -4.04 -8.96 7.33
C ILE A 247 -5.26 -8.52 8.16
N GLU A 248 -5.21 -7.36 8.83
CA GLU A 248 -6.39 -6.79 9.47
C GLU A 248 -7.54 -6.55 8.49
N TYR A 249 -7.20 -6.05 7.27
CA TYR A 249 -8.18 -5.90 6.20
C TYR A 249 -8.76 -7.26 5.79
N ALA A 250 -7.93 -8.28 5.60
CA ALA A 250 -8.37 -9.63 5.24
C ALA A 250 -9.33 -10.23 6.30
N VAL A 251 -9.05 -10.01 7.59
CA VAL A 251 -9.94 -10.42 8.68
C VAL A 251 -11.27 -9.68 8.61
N LYS A 252 -11.28 -8.37 8.37
CA LYS A 252 -12.51 -7.58 8.24
C LYS A 252 -13.34 -7.96 7.02
N ASP A 253 -12.69 -8.24 5.91
CA ASP A 253 -13.36 -8.63 4.65
C ASP A 253 -13.96 -10.04 4.76
N HIS A 254 -13.21 -10.96 5.36
CA HIS A 254 -13.69 -12.33 5.59
C HIS A 254 -14.83 -12.38 6.61
N PHE A 255 -14.87 -11.43 7.53
CA PHE A 255 -15.83 -11.33 8.62
C PHE A 255 -16.49 -9.94 8.65
N PRO A 256 -17.35 -9.60 7.68
CA PRO A 256 -17.91 -8.26 7.52
C PRO A 256 -18.83 -7.81 8.67
N ASP A 257 -19.45 -8.77 9.39
CA ASP A 257 -20.38 -8.50 10.48
C ASP A 257 -19.71 -8.37 11.85
N LEU A 258 -18.36 -8.24 11.90
CA LEU A 258 -17.68 -7.99 13.15
C LEU A 258 -18.16 -6.69 13.81
N PRO A 259 -18.56 -6.71 15.09
CA PRO A 259 -18.97 -5.50 15.78
C PRO A 259 -17.83 -4.48 15.79
N GLN A 260 -18.17 -3.20 15.63
CA GLN A 260 -17.20 -2.14 15.86
C GLN A 260 -16.76 -2.25 17.31
N SER A 261 -15.45 -2.44 17.54
CA SER A 261 -14.94 -2.56 18.90
C SER A 261 -15.21 -1.26 19.66
N THR A 262 -15.79 -1.37 20.85
CA THR A 262 -15.96 -0.24 21.76
C THR A 262 -14.64 0.14 22.47
N GLY A 263 -13.55 -0.59 22.20
CA GLY A 263 -12.22 -0.39 22.75
C GLY A 263 -11.20 0.17 21.75
N PRO A 264 -10.00 0.54 22.22
CA PRO A 264 -8.94 1.14 21.39
C PRO A 264 -8.33 0.17 20.35
N VAL A 265 -8.60 -1.13 20.43
CA VAL A 265 -8.02 -2.17 19.58
C VAL A 265 -9.11 -2.82 18.73
N SER A 266 -8.87 -2.96 17.42
CA SER A 266 -9.83 -3.61 16.50
C SER A 266 -9.96 -5.11 16.80
N TYR A 267 -11.13 -5.68 16.53
CA TYR A 267 -11.35 -7.12 16.68
C TYR A 267 -10.40 -7.95 15.81
N ALA A 268 -10.07 -7.44 14.62
CA ALA A 268 -9.10 -8.06 13.71
C ALA A 268 -7.70 -8.13 14.34
N ARG A 269 -7.28 -7.09 15.03
CA ARG A 269 -6.00 -7.07 15.73
C ARG A 269 -5.98 -8.04 16.90
N ASN A 270 -7.06 -8.10 17.68
CA ASN A 270 -7.18 -9.10 18.75
C ASN A 270 -7.13 -10.54 18.23
N TYR A 271 -7.63 -10.79 17.01
CA TYR A 271 -7.52 -12.09 16.37
C TYR A 271 -6.06 -12.43 16.06
N LEU A 272 -5.30 -11.48 15.50
CA LEU A 272 -3.87 -11.67 15.20
C LEU A 272 -3.03 -11.85 16.48
N GLU A 273 -3.28 -11.07 17.53
CA GLU A 273 -2.57 -11.17 18.80
C GLU A 273 -2.72 -12.55 19.49
N LYS A 274 -3.80 -13.28 19.19
CA LYS A 274 -3.97 -14.65 19.66
C LYS A 274 -3.18 -15.70 18.86
N LEU A 275 -2.82 -15.38 17.63
CA LEU A 275 -2.08 -16.28 16.75
C LEU A 275 -0.58 -16.03 16.80
N ILE A 276 -0.18 -14.77 16.89
CA ILE A 276 1.20 -14.32 16.86
C ILE A 276 1.64 -13.99 18.28
N GLN A 277 2.50 -14.83 18.84
CA GLN A 277 2.97 -14.69 20.21
C GLN A 277 4.01 -13.57 20.37
N VAL A 278 4.88 -13.41 19.35
CA VAL A 278 5.94 -12.40 19.32
C VAL A 278 5.81 -11.55 18.08
N PRO A 279 5.04 -10.46 18.10
CA PRO A 279 4.99 -9.52 16.98
C PRO A 279 6.25 -8.65 16.97
N PHE A 280 6.90 -8.56 15.82
CA PHE A 280 8.00 -7.63 15.58
C PHE A 280 7.72 -6.83 14.31
N ARG A 281 7.87 -5.51 14.36
CA ARG A 281 7.74 -4.64 13.19
C ARG A 281 9.12 -4.15 12.75
N ILE A 282 9.44 -4.37 11.46
CA ILE A 282 10.66 -3.83 10.85
C ILE A 282 10.57 -2.30 10.89
N PRO A 283 11.54 -1.61 11.51
CA PRO A 283 11.51 -0.16 11.56
C PRO A 283 11.74 0.45 10.18
N ALA A 284 11.12 1.59 9.92
CA ALA A 284 11.43 2.40 8.75
C ALA A 284 12.86 2.96 8.86
N LEU A 285 13.55 3.11 7.74
CA LEU A 285 14.90 3.65 7.72
C LEU A 285 14.90 5.13 8.12
N GLY A 286 15.72 5.48 9.09
CA GLY A 286 16.04 6.87 9.41
C GLY A 286 16.92 7.51 8.32
N THR A 287 17.22 8.81 8.46
CA THR A 287 18.02 9.55 7.47
C THR A 287 19.43 8.97 7.32
N ALA A 288 20.09 8.59 8.43
CA ALA A 288 21.42 7.99 8.39
C ALA A 288 21.42 6.63 7.66
N GLU A 289 20.45 5.78 7.98
CA GLU A 289 20.29 4.46 7.35
C GLU A 289 19.91 4.58 5.87
N THR A 290 19.03 5.52 5.51
CA THR A 290 18.69 5.82 4.10
C THR A 290 19.95 6.27 3.33
N ARG A 291 20.82 7.08 3.94
CA ARG A 291 22.07 7.50 3.33
C ARG A 291 23.03 6.33 3.11
N ILE A 292 23.23 5.50 4.12
CA ILE A 292 24.03 4.27 4.01
C ILE A 292 23.50 3.39 2.89
N TYR A 293 22.21 3.12 2.90
CA TYR A 293 21.55 2.25 1.93
C TYR A 293 21.68 2.77 0.50
N THR A 294 21.42 4.06 0.28
CA THR A 294 21.57 4.70 -1.05
C THR A 294 23.02 4.62 -1.53
N THR A 295 24.00 4.88 -0.65
CA THR A 295 25.42 4.79 -0.98
C THR A 295 25.81 3.36 -1.37
N LEU A 296 25.39 2.36 -0.59
CA LEU A 296 25.70 0.95 -0.85
C LEU A 296 25.05 0.47 -2.16
N LEU A 297 23.80 0.83 -2.43
CA LEU A 297 23.11 0.46 -3.68
C LEU A 297 23.85 1.00 -4.92
N LEU A 298 24.30 2.26 -4.87
CA LEU A 298 25.03 2.87 -5.98
C LEU A 298 26.45 2.30 -6.11
N ALA A 299 27.14 2.04 -5.00
CA ALA A 299 28.45 1.43 -4.99
C ALA A 299 28.41 -0.02 -5.49
N GLU A 300 27.43 -0.84 -5.04
CA GLU A 300 27.22 -2.20 -5.52
C GLU A 300 26.94 -2.25 -7.03
N ASN A 301 26.11 -1.32 -7.51
CA ASN A 301 25.80 -1.23 -8.93
C ASN A 301 27.03 -0.86 -9.80
N ALA A 302 27.97 -0.11 -9.26
CA ALA A 302 29.15 0.35 -9.99
C ALA A 302 30.34 -0.62 -9.89
N LEU A 303 30.57 -1.20 -8.72
CA LEU A 303 31.70 -2.07 -8.43
C LEU A 303 31.38 -3.57 -8.60
N GLY A 304 30.13 -3.96 -8.32
CA GLY A 304 29.70 -5.36 -8.18
C GLY A 304 29.76 -5.83 -6.73
N SER A 305 28.93 -6.87 -6.42
CA SER A 305 28.82 -7.43 -5.07
C SER A 305 30.08 -8.15 -4.58
N GLU A 306 30.91 -8.64 -5.51
CA GLU A 306 32.13 -9.39 -5.21
C GLU A 306 33.38 -8.53 -5.05
N ASP A 307 33.32 -7.25 -5.40
CA ASP A 307 34.44 -6.31 -5.30
C ASP A 307 34.91 -6.11 -3.85
N ASP A 308 36.20 -6.11 -3.61
CA ASP A 308 36.78 -5.99 -2.28
C ASP A 308 36.52 -4.62 -1.63
N ASN A 309 36.48 -3.54 -2.42
CA ASN A 309 36.14 -2.22 -1.92
C ASN A 309 34.65 -2.18 -1.51
N PHE A 310 33.76 -2.83 -2.29
CA PHE A 310 32.37 -2.94 -1.90
C PHE A 310 32.19 -3.74 -0.60
N LYS A 311 32.88 -4.87 -0.46
CA LYS A 311 32.86 -5.65 0.78
C LYS A 311 33.38 -4.88 1.98
N ALA A 312 34.42 -4.08 1.80
CA ALA A 312 34.96 -3.21 2.84
C ALA A 312 33.95 -2.11 3.25
N LEU A 313 33.30 -1.48 2.26
CA LEU A 313 32.22 -0.51 2.50
C LEU A 313 31.04 -1.13 3.24
N LEU A 314 30.63 -2.33 2.85
CA LEU A 314 29.52 -3.06 3.47
C LEU A 314 29.82 -3.38 4.95
N ASN A 315 31.05 -3.81 5.24
CA ASN A 315 31.47 -4.05 6.62
C ASN A 315 31.47 -2.77 7.44
N LYS A 316 31.97 -1.66 6.89
CA LYS A 316 31.93 -0.36 7.57
C LYS A 316 30.50 0.14 7.78
N ALA A 317 29.65 -0.03 6.80
CA ALA A 317 28.22 0.31 6.91
C ALA A 317 27.52 -0.47 8.04
N ARG A 318 27.82 -1.75 8.18
CA ARG A 318 27.31 -2.59 9.29
C ARG A 318 27.76 -2.06 10.65
N GLU A 319 29.02 -1.61 10.79
CA GLU A 319 29.50 -0.99 12.02
C GLU A 319 28.72 0.29 12.35
N GLU A 320 28.48 1.15 11.37
CA GLU A 320 27.71 2.38 11.54
C GLU A 320 26.24 2.09 11.91
N MET A 321 25.63 1.04 11.33
CA MET A 321 24.25 0.65 11.61
C MET A 321 24.04 -0.07 12.95
N LYS A 322 25.11 -0.47 13.66
CA LYS A 322 24.98 -0.99 15.02
C LYS A 322 24.42 0.05 16.00
N ARG A 323 24.69 1.34 15.75
CA ARG A 323 24.24 2.46 16.60
C ARG A 323 23.75 3.62 15.72
N PRO A 324 22.64 3.45 15.00
CA PRO A 324 22.17 4.42 14.00
C PRO A 324 21.82 5.79 14.59
N TRP A 325 21.48 5.87 15.89
CA TRP A 325 21.14 7.12 16.58
C TRP A 325 22.33 8.05 16.83
N ILE A 326 23.56 7.57 16.71
CA ILE A 326 24.79 8.39 16.78
C ILE A 326 25.56 8.45 15.46
N SER A 327 25.20 7.59 14.51
CA SER A 327 25.85 7.54 13.20
C SER A 327 25.39 8.72 12.33
N ARG A 328 26.34 9.30 11.60
CA ARG A 328 26.07 10.29 10.54
C ARG A 328 25.86 9.63 9.17
N GLY A 329 25.78 8.30 9.13
CA GLY A 329 25.82 7.52 7.92
C GLY A 329 27.28 7.30 7.44
N LEU A 330 27.43 6.75 6.25
CA LEU A 330 28.76 6.67 5.62
C LEU A 330 29.18 8.08 5.19
N ASP A 331 30.07 8.70 5.98
CA ASP A 331 30.73 9.94 5.59
C ASP A 331 32.07 9.66 4.88
N ARG A 332 32.66 10.70 4.32
CA ARG A 332 33.89 10.57 3.54
C ARG A 332 35.07 10.04 4.39
N GLU A 333 35.12 10.41 5.66
CA GLU A 333 36.18 9.99 6.59
C GLU A 333 36.05 8.49 6.90
N ALA A 334 34.83 8.02 7.20
CA ALA A 334 34.54 6.62 7.44
C ALA A 334 34.86 5.74 6.23
N VAL A 335 34.52 6.20 5.02
CA VAL A 335 34.80 5.49 3.77
C VAL A 335 36.28 5.49 3.46
N MET A 336 36.98 6.61 3.66
CA MET A 336 38.42 6.69 3.47
C MET A 336 39.17 5.72 4.39
N ALA A 337 38.73 5.62 5.65
CA ALA A 337 39.30 4.65 6.60
C ALA A 337 39.05 3.21 6.17
N ALA A 338 37.82 2.88 5.68
CA ALA A 338 37.47 1.55 5.21
C ALA A 338 38.24 1.12 3.95
N LEU A 339 38.59 2.08 3.06
CA LEU A 339 39.26 1.85 1.78
C LEU A 339 40.75 2.17 1.79
N ASN A 340 41.38 2.15 2.96
CA ASN A 340 42.85 2.37 3.11
C ASN A 340 43.36 3.66 2.44
N GLY A 341 42.60 4.74 2.53
CA GLY A 341 42.97 6.07 2.07
C GLY A 341 42.74 6.37 0.59
N LYS A 342 42.19 5.43 -0.19
CA LYS A 342 41.87 5.64 -1.61
C LYS A 342 40.39 5.38 -1.86
N ILE A 343 39.64 6.41 -2.20
CA ILE A 343 38.24 6.29 -2.57
C ILE A 343 38.11 6.23 -4.10
N PRO A 344 37.59 5.15 -4.69
CA PRO A 344 37.29 5.14 -6.13
C PRO A 344 36.30 6.26 -6.48
N GLU A 345 36.46 6.88 -7.65
CA GLU A 345 35.64 8.00 -8.12
C GLU A 345 34.14 7.64 -8.10
N VAL A 346 33.81 6.41 -8.48
CA VAL A 346 32.42 5.92 -8.47
C VAL A 346 31.79 5.89 -7.06
N VAL A 347 32.61 5.60 -6.04
CA VAL A 347 32.19 5.61 -4.63
C VAL A 347 32.08 7.05 -4.12
N GLU A 348 33.00 7.94 -4.50
CA GLU A 348 32.92 9.35 -4.15
C GLU A 348 31.67 10.01 -4.74
N ASN A 349 31.32 9.69 -5.99
CA ASN A 349 30.09 10.13 -6.63
C ASN A 349 28.84 9.60 -5.92
N ALA A 350 28.85 8.33 -5.49
CA ALA A 350 27.76 7.74 -4.72
C ALA A 350 27.57 8.43 -3.35
N LEU A 351 28.66 8.76 -2.66
CA LEU A 351 28.64 9.49 -1.39
C LEU A 351 28.07 10.89 -1.54
N LEU A 352 28.54 11.66 -2.52
CA LEU A 352 28.07 13.02 -2.78
C LEU A 352 26.58 13.00 -3.18
N PHE A 353 26.21 12.08 -4.06
CA PHE A 353 24.82 11.92 -4.45
C PHE A 353 23.91 11.60 -3.25
N SER A 354 24.28 10.60 -2.46
CA SER A 354 23.49 10.19 -1.28
C SER A 354 23.37 11.32 -0.25
N LEU A 355 24.43 12.11 -0.05
CA LEU A 355 24.42 13.25 0.85
C LEU A 355 23.35 14.28 0.47
N HIS A 356 23.24 14.59 -0.83
CA HIS A 356 22.33 15.61 -1.33
C HIS A 356 20.86 15.13 -1.38
N VAL A 357 20.65 13.86 -1.73
CA VAL A 357 19.29 13.32 -2.00
C VAL A 357 18.62 12.78 -0.74
N THR A 358 19.39 12.25 0.21
CA THR A 358 18.85 11.52 1.37
C THR A 358 17.82 12.28 2.20
N PRO A 359 18.01 13.57 2.57
CA PRO A 359 17.05 14.24 3.47
C PRO A 359 15.63 14.23 2.91
N MET A 360 15.47 14.48 1.61
CA MET A 360 14.17 14.50 0.94
C MET A 360 13.72 13.10 0.56
N LEU A 361 14.64 12.22 0.16
CA LEU A 361 14.32 10.84 -0.19
C LEU A 361 13.80 10.06 1.04
N SER A 362 14.45 10.20 2.20
CA SER A 362 14.01 9.59 3.44
C SER A 362 12.61 10.08 3.85
N SER A 363 12.37 11.39 3.83
CA SER A 363 11.07 11.96 4.13
C SER A 363 9.99 11.52 3.13
N GLY A 364 10.26 11.60 1.84
CA GLY A 364 9.28 11.29 0.79
C GLY A 364 8.96 9.80 0.66
N THR A 365 9.93 8.91 0.92
CA THR A 365 9.73 7.46 0.91
C THR A 365 9.33 6.89 2.26
N HIS A 366 9.23 7.72 3.30
CA HIS A 366 9.04 7.28 4.69
C HIS A 366 10.02 6.18 5.12
N GLY A 367 11.26 6.25 4.61
CA GLY A 367 12.30 5.27 4.90
C GLY A 367 12.03 3.85 4.36
N ASN A 368 11.21 3.71 3.32
CA ASN A 368 10.90 2.40 2.73
C ASN A 368 11.98 1.98 1.72
N PRO A 369 12.71 0.86 1.94
CA PRO A 369 13.82 0.43 1.09
C PRO A 369 13.43 0.20 -0.38
N ARG A 370 12.26 -0.38 -0.64
CA ARG A 370 11.76 -0.64 -2.00
C ARG A 370 11.45 0.66 -2.73
N GLN A 371 10.86 1.63 -2.04
CA GLN A 371 10.56 2.93 -2.63
C GLN A 371 11.85 3.67 -3.00
N ILE A 372 12.92 3.53 -2.19
CA ILE A 372 14.26 4.07 -2.48
C ILE A 372 14.84 3.40 -3.73
N LYS A 373 14.85 2.06 -3.82
CA LYS A 373 15.30 1.33 -5.02
C LYS A 373 14.54 1.76 -6.28
N ARG A 374 13.21 1.83 -6.20
CA ARG A 374 12.37 2.24 -7.33
C ARG A 374 12.63 3.67 -7.78
N PHE A 375 12.88 4.57 -6.84
CA PHE A 375 13.28 5.93 -7.17
C PHE A 375 14.61 5.97 -7.92
N LEU A 376 15.63 5.27 -7.41
CA LEU A 376 16.94 5.18 -8.05
C LEU A 376 16.87 4.53 -9.44
N ASN A 377 16.10 3.45 -9.59
CA ASN A 377 15.87 2.79 -10.88
C ASN A 377 15.21 3.73 -11.89
N SER A 378 14.17 4.47 -11.46
CA SER A 378 13.52 5.46 -12.31
C SER A 378 14.46 6.57 -12.74
N MET A 379 15.35 7.03 -11.84
CA MET A 379 16.38 8.02 -12.16
C MET A 379 17.38 7.47 -13.19
N MET A 380 17.89 6.26 -12.97
CA MET A 380 18.84 5.63 -13.90
C MET A 380 18.23 5.39 -15.28
N LEU A 381 16.95 5.02 -15.34
CA LEU A 381 16.22 4.85 -16.61
C LEU A 381 16.12 6.19 -17.37
N ARG A 382 15.77 7.26 -16.68
CA ARG A 382 15.67 8.60 -17.28
C ARG A 382 17.02 9.11 -17.76
N GLN A 383 18.08 8.86 -17.02
CA GLN A 383 19.45 9.14 -17.44
C GLN A 383 19.80 8.36 -18.72
N ALA A 384 19.54 7.05 -18.76
CA ALA A 384 19.81 6.21 -19.93
C ALA A 384 19.01 6.66 -21.18
N ILE A 385 17.76 7.11 -20.99
CA ILE A 385 16.97 7.68 -22.10
C ILE A 385 17.61 8.96 -22.63
N ALA A 386 18.16 9.81 -21.76
CA ALA A 386 18.86 11.02 -22.16
C ALA A 386 20.17 10.69 -22.90
N ASP A 387 20.91 9.69 -22.42
CA ASP A 387 22.15 9.20 -23.04
C ASP A 387 21.86 8.69 -24.47
N GLU A 388 20.86 7.82 -24.65
CA GLU A 388 20.45 7.29 -25.97
C GLU A 388 19.95 8.38 -26.93
N ARG A 389 19.41 9.47 -26.39
CA ARG A 389 18.98 10.63 -27.19
C ARG A 389 20.09 11.62 -27.47
N GLY A 390 21.29 11.42 -26.96
CA GLY A 390 22.48 12.24 -27.23
C GLY A 390 22.58 13.52 -26.40
N PHE A 391 21.76 13.71 -25.36
CA PHE A 391 21.84 14.86 -24.44
C PHE A 391 22.07 14.45 -22.98
N GLY A 392 22.56 13.23 -22.75
CA GLY A 392 22.84 12.73 -21.40
C GLY A 392 23.92 13.54 -20.67
N SER A 393 24.87 14.15 -21.40
CA SER A 393 25.86 15.08 -20.84
C SER A 393 25.25 16.33 -20.22
N ASP A 394 24.04 16.72 -20.62
CA ASP A 394 23.32 17.88 -20.10
C ASP A 394 22.59 17.56 -18.79
N ILE A 395 22.52 16.27 -18.42
CA ILE A 395 21.80 15.79 -17.24
C ILE A 395 22.78 15.49 -16.09
N LYS A 396 22.75 16.32 -15.06
CA LYS A 396 23.45 16.09 -13.79
C LYS A 396 22.55 15.27 -12.86
N ARG A 397 22.98 14.08 -12.43
CA ARG A 397 22.19 13.17 -11.57
C ARG A 397 21.60 13.83 -10.32
N PRO A 398 22.33 14.66 -9.54
CA PRO A 398 21.75 15.32 -8.38
C PRO A 398 20.61 16.29 -8.72
N VAL A 399 20.73 17.03 -9.83
CA VAL A 399 19.68 17.92 -10.33
C VAL A 399 18.45 17.13 -10.76
N LEU A 400 18.66 16.05 -11.56
CA LEU A 400 17.59 15.16 -11.97
C LEU A 400 16.86 14.58 -10.75
N ALA A 401 17.58 14.06 -9.77
CA ALA A 401 16.99 13.51 -8.56
C ALA A 401 16.17 14.55 -7.81
N LYS A 402 16.65 15.79 -7.67
CA LYS A 402 15.94 16.87 -6.98
C LYS A 402 14.62 17.22 -7.68
N ILE A 403 14.61 17.26 -9.02
CA ILE A 403 13.38 17.49 -9.82
C ILE A 403 12.43 16.31 -9.71
N MET A 404 12.93 15.06 -9.78
CA MET A 404 12.11 13.85 -9.62
C MET A 404 11.49 13.74 -8.22
N LEU A 405 12.14 14.23 -7.19
CA LEU A 405 11.57 14.28 -5.84
C LEU A 405 10.37 15.24 -5.79
N ALA A 406 10.48 16.40 -6.45
CA ALA A 406 9.34 17.32 -6.59
C ALA A 406 8.19 16.67 -7.40
N GLU A 407 8.51 16.06 -8.54
CA GLU A 407 7.52 15.35 -9.37
C GLU A 407 6.75 14.30 -8.58
N ARG A 408 7.46 13.48 -7.80
CA ARG A 408 6.86 12.33 -7.11
C ARG A 408 6.07 12.70 -5.88
N PHE A 409 6.58 13.63 -5.06
CA PHE A 409 6.03 13.89 -3.73
C PHE A 409 5.23 15.19 -3.64
N TYR A 410 5.45 16.12 -4.57
CA TYR A 410 4.74 17.41 -4.61
C TYR A 410 4.41 17.84 -6.05
N PRO A 411 3.46 17.13 -6.69
CA PRO A 411 3.09 17.38 -8.09
C PRO A 411 2.68 18.82 -8.39
N SER A 412 2.09 19.53 -7.42
CA SER A 412 1.71 20.93 -7.57
C SER A 412 2.92 21.86 -7.73
N VAL A 413 3.96 21.66 -6.91
CA VAL A 413 5.23 22.43 -7.02
C VAL A 413 5.93 22.10 -8.33
N TYR A 414 5.98 20.81 -8.69
CA TYR A 414 6.57 20.35 -9.93
C TYR A 414 5.83 20.87 -11.16
N GLY A 415 4.50 20.81 -11.19
CA GLY A 415 3.69 21.30 -12.30
C GLY A 415 3.91 22.80 -12.57
N LYS A 416 3.98 23.60 -11.50
CA LYS A 416 4.29 25.03 -11.62
C LYS A 416 5.72 25.25 -12.10
N LEU A 417 6.69 24.50 -11.61
CA LEU A 417 8.08 24.54 -12.09
C LEU A 417 8.15 24.26 -13.60
N VAL A 418 7.45 23.22 -14.08
CA VAL A 418 7.40 22.86 -15.52
C VAL A 418 6.84 24.02 -16.35
N GLN A 419 5.76 24.67 -15.89
CA GLN A 419 5.17 25.82 -16.56
C GLN A 419 6.18 26.98 -16.67
N LEU A 420 6.82 27.32 -15.56
CA LEU A 420 7.80 28.42 -15.52
C LEU A 420 9.02 28.12 -16.42
N VAL A 421 9.53 26.89 -16.40
CA VAL A 421 10.66 26.45 -17.24
C VAL A 421 10.27 26.49 -18.72
N SER A 422 9.05 26.06 -19.08
CA SER A 422 8.57 26.04 -20.47
C SER A 422 8.39 27.45 -21.04
N ASN A 423 8.05 28.43 -20.19
CA ASN A 423 7.85 29.82 -20.61
C ASN A 423 9.15 30.63 -20.61
N HIS A 424 10.25 30.11 -20.04
CA HIS A 424 11.53 30.82 -19.98
C HIS A 424 12.46 30.40 -21.12
N PRO A 425 13.05 31.34 -21.92
CA PRO A 425 13.86 31.01 -23.12
C PRO A 425 15.09 30.17 -22.81
N GLU A 426 15.72 30.35 -21.65
CA GLU A 426 16.91 29.60 -21.22
C GLU A 426 16.57 28.48 -20.22
N GLY A 427 15.31 28.24 -19.87
CA GLY A 427 14.92 27.26 -18.89
C GLY A 427 15.34 27.56 -17.45
N LYS A 428 15.60 28.83 -17.11
CA LYS A 428 16.08 29.33 -15.81
C LYS A 428 15.09 30.32 -15.20
N PRO A 429 13.94 29.88 -14.72
CA PRO A 429 12.89 30.81 -14.29
C PRO A 429 13.32 31.69 -13.10
N GLU A 430 13.08 32.99 -13.21
CA GLU A 430 13.44 34.01 -12.21
C GLU A 430 12.77 33.74 -10.85
N ALA A 431 11.51 33.30 -10.85
CA ALA A 431 10.76 32.96 -9.63
C ALA A 431 11.46 31.86 -8.82
N LEU A 432 12.07 30.85 -9.48
CA LEU A 432 12.84 29.81 -8.80
C LEU A 432 14.12 30.38 -8.18
N ALA A 433 14.81 31.28 -8.89
CA ALA A 433 16.01 31.93 -8.38
C ALA A 433 15.72 32.80 -7.15
N GLU A 434 14.62 33.56 -7.20
CA GLU A 434 14.14 34.34 -6.06
C GLU A 434 13.78 33.46 -4.87
N PHE A 435 13.04 32.37 -5.10
CA PHE A 435 12.66 31.44 -4.05
C PHE A 435 13.89 30.78 -3.39
N GLU A 436 14.85 30.25 -4.17
CA GLU A 436 16.07 29.64 -3.64
C GLU A 436 16.93 30.68 -2.88
N ALA A 437 17.03 31.92 -3.36
CA ALA A 437 17.77 32.98 -2.68
C ALA A 437 17.14 33.35 -1.33
N LEU A 438 15.83 33.51 -1.25
CA LEU A 438 15.11 33.79 -0.01
C LEU A 438 15.29 32.67 1.02
N VAL A 439 15.13 31.43 0.60
CA VAL A 439 15.18 30.26 1.48
C VAL A 439 16.61 29.96 1.98
N ARG A 440 17.64 30.26 1.18
CA ARG A 440 19.06 30.05 1.53
C ARG A 440 19.68 31.22 2.33
N GLY A 441 18.89 32.25 2.65
CA GLY A 441 19.34 33.38 3.46
C GLY A 441 20.17 34.42 2.69
N GLY A 442 20.09 34.42 1.36
CA GLY A 442 20.68 35.45 0.52
C GLY A 442 19.98 36.79 0.74
N LYS A 443 20.68 37.79 1.26
CA LYS A 443 20.24 39.18 1.25
C LYS A 443 20.09 39.63 -0.19
N THR A 444 18.92 40.17 -0.52
CA THR A 444 18.52 40.85 -1.76
C THR A 444 18.04 39.96 -2.89
N ALA A 445 16.70 39.87 -2.98
CA ALA A 445 16.09 39.88 -4.30
C ALA A 445 16.65 41.10 -5.07
N PRO A 446 17.07 40.94 -6.35
CA PRO A 446 17.39 42.12 -7.14
C PRO A 446 16.15 42.99 -7.16
N LYS A 447 16.28 44.23 -6.74
CA LYS A 447 15.26 45.26 -6.95
C LYS A 447 15.14 45.46 -8.45
N SER A 448 14.38 44.62 -9.14
CA SER A 448 14.02 44.87 -10.52
C SER A 448 12.89 45.89 -10.55
N ARG A 449 13.14 46.85 -11.33
CA ARG A 449 12.37 47.99 -11.79
C ARG A 449 10.85 47.79 -11.74
N ALA A 450 10.21 48.73 -11.04
CA ALA A 450 8.78 48.97 -11.09
C ALA A 450 8.37 49.42 -12.51
N ASP A 451 8.10 48.50 -13.42
CA ASP A 451 7.40 48.77 -14.68
C ASP A 451 7.11 47.51 -15.48
N SER A 452 6.28 46.61 -14.96
CA SER A 452 5.45 45.71 -15.80
C SER A 452 4.46 44.92 -14.95
N LYS A 453 3.26 44.84 -15.41
CA LYS A 453 2.13 44.10 -14.79
C LYS A 453 2.34 42.57 -14.79
N GLU A 454 3.41 42.04 -15.42
CA GLU A 454 3.76 40.60 -15.45
C GLU A 454 4.49 40.13 -14.19
N ASN A 455 5.14 41.04 -13.43
CA ASN A 455 5.89 40.71 -12.22
C ASN A 455 5.01 40.38 -10.99
N SER A 456 3.71 40.60 -11.03
CA SER A 456 2.83 40.30 -9.89
C SER A 456 2.53 38.81 -9.73
N SER A 457 2.55 38.03 -10.81
CA SER A 457 2.27 36.59 -10.75
C SER A 457 3.47 35.78 -10.25
N GLU A 458 4.70 36.18 -10.58
CA GLU A 458 5.92 35.51 -10.13
C GLU A 458 6.14 35.68 -8.63
N SER A 459 5.90 36.88 -8.10
CA SER A 459 5.92 37.14 -6.66
C SER A 459 4.87 36.34 -5.90
N GLU A 460 3.71 36.08 -6.49
CA GLU A 460 2.66 35.26 -5.89
C GLU A 460 3.05 33.77 -5.82
N ASP A 461 3.70 33.24 -6.84
CA ASP A 461 4.20 31.86 -6.85
C ASP A 461 5.25 31.62 -5.76
N VAL A 462 6.19 32.53 -5.60
CA VAL A 462 7.19 32.49 -4.52
C VAL A 462 6.52 32.52 -3.15
N GLN A 463 5.52 33.38 -2.95
CA GLN A 463 4.77 33.46 -1.70
C GLN A 463 3.99 32.17 -1.40
N ASN A 464 3.47 31.49 -2.42
CA ASN A 464 2.80 30.22 -2.27
C ASN A 464 3.77 29.08 -1.92
N TRP A 465 4.96 29.04 -2.55
CA TRP A 465 5.98 28.05 -2.22
C TRP A 465 6.55 28.23 -0.80
N LEU A 466 6.66 29.45 -0.30
CA LEU A 466 7.10 29.76 1.06
C LEU A 466 6.13 29.27 2.15
N LYS A 467 4.86 28.97 1.80
CA LYS A 467 3.88 28.38 2.72
C LYS A 467 4.00 26.86 2.85
N ILE A 468 4.84 26.22 2.02
CA ILE A 468 4.99 24.77 1.95
C ILE A 468 6.33 24.39 2.58
N ASP A 469 6.33 23.84 3.78
CA ASP A 469 7.55 23.44 4.51
C ASP A 469 8.45 22.52 3.69
N TRP A 470 7.84 21.59 2.95
CA TRP A 470 8.59 20.70 2.07
C TRP A 470 9.34 21.47 0.95
N ALA A 471 8.67 22.42 0.31
CA ALA A 471 9.27 23.22 -0.76
C ALA A 471 10.47 24.04 -0.23
N ILE A 472 10.37 24.55 1.00
CA ILE A 472 11.48 25.23 1.69
C ILE A 472 12.65 24.28 1.88
N GLY A 473 12.40 23.06 2.40
CA GLY A 473 13.43 22.04 2.57
C GLY A 473 14.05 21.61 1.23
N TRP A 474 13.24 21.46 0.21
CA TRP A 474 13.65 21.11 -1.14
C TRP A 474 14.52 22.21 -1.79
N ALA A 475 14.16 23.48 -1.65
CA ALA A 475 14.97 24.58 -2.16
C ALA A 475 16.31 24.73 -1.43
N LYS A 476 16.36 24.45 -0.12
CA LYS A 476 17.59 24.46 0.68
C LYS A 476 18.57 23.35 0.28
N ALA A 477 18.07 22.21 -0.16
CA ALA A 477 18.91 21.08 -0.52
C ALA A 477 19.78 21.37 -1.75
N GLU A 478 21.04 20.91 -1.71
CA GLU A 478 21.95 20.96 -2.85
C GLU A 478 21.60 19.90 -3.92
N PRO A 479 21.86 20.19 -5.21
CA PRO A 479 22.37 21.46 -5.75
C PRO A 479 21.28 22.53 -5.87
N ALA A 480 21.68 23.79 -6.00
CA ALA A 480 20.76 24.85 -6.45
C ALA A 480 20.32 24.59 -7.90
N LEU A 481 19.07 24.86 -8.20
CA LEU A 481 18.50 24.64 -9.54
C LEU A 481 18.49 25.91 -10.39
N SER A 482 18.46 27.09 -9.77
CA SER A 482 18.31 28.38 -10.44
C SER A 482 19.41 28.71 -11.46
N GLY A 483 20.60 28.10 -11.32
CA GLY A 483 21.70 28.26 -12.27
C GLY A 483 21.68 27.32 -13.47
N GLU A 484 20.84 26.30 -13.44
CA GLU A 484 20.81 25.22 -14.42
C GLU A 484 19.74 25.46 -15.50
N ASP A 485 20.00 25.04 -16.73
CA ASP A 485 18.95 24.91 -17.74
C ASP A 485 18.09 23.69 -17.41
N LEU A 486 16.86 23.92 -16.94
CA LEU A 486 15.98 22.86 -16.48
C LEU A 486 15.18 22.19 -17.59
N ARG A 487 15.24 22.66 -18.85
CA ARG A 487 14.49 22.08 -19.99
C ARG A 487 14.81 20.62 -20.25
N PRO A 488 16.08 20.15 -20.26
CA PRO A 488 16.39 18.73 -20.44
C PRO A 488 15.81 17.86 -19.32
N TYR A 489 15.84 18.34 -18.08
CA TYR A 489 15.31 17.62 -16.92
C TYR A 489 13.80 17.51 -16.97
N VAL A 490 13.11 18.61 -17.24
CA VAL A 490 11.65 18.62 -17.43
C VAL A 490 11.25 17.67 -18.57
N PHE A 491 12.02 17.64 -19.66
CA PHE A 491 11.76 16.75 -20.78
C PHE A 491 11.80 15.26 -20.39
N VAL A 492 12.79 14.82 -19.60
CA VAL A 492 12.93 13.41 -19.19
C VAL A 492 12.03 13.02 -18.00
N THR A 493 11.59 14.00 -17.23
CA THR A 493 10.67 13.76 -16.11
C THR A 493 9.20 13.87 -16.50
N ARG A 494 8.90 14.45 -17.66
CA ARG A 494 7.56 14.66 -18.17
C ARG A 494 6.88 13.35 -18.51
N ASP A 495 5.88 12.95 -17.72
CA ASP A 495 5.06 11.78 -18.03
C ASP A 495 3.93 12.16 -19.00
N LYS A 496 3.73 11.38 -20.09
CA LYS A 496 2.73 11.70 -21.11
C LYS A 496 1.30 11.71 -20.57
N HIS A 497 1.04 10.97 -19.52
CA HIS A 497 -0.29 10.93 -18.87
C HIS A 497 -0.54 12.08 -17.91
N SER A 498 0.50 12.64 -17.30
CA SER A 498 0.37 13.82 -16.44
C SER A 498 0.34 15.13 -17.20
N THR A 499 0.73 15.11 -18.49
CA THR A 499 0.98 16.30 -19.28
C THR A 499 -0.26 16.92 -19.92
N LEU A 500 -1.37 16.22 -19.96
CA LEU A 500 -2.59 16.77 -20.59
C LEU A 500 -3.78 16.92 -19.64
N SER A 501 -3.78 16.23 -18.50
CA SER A 501 -4.90 16.33 -17.56
C SER A 501 -4.57 16.93 -16.17
N ASN A 502 -3.27 17.04 -15.76
CA ASN A 502 -2.93 17.46 -14.40
C ASN A 502 -1.80 18.48 -14.27
N LEU A 503 -1.28 19.06 -15.35
CA LEU A 503 -0.08 19.89 -15.32
C LEU A 503 -0.32 21.39 -15.14
N VAL A 504 -1.55 21.82 -15.23
CA VAL A 504 -1.94 23.17 -14.90
C VAL A 504 -3.25 23.11 -14.10
N VAL A 505 -3.24 22.47 -12.97
CA VAL A 505 -4.20 22.87 -11.95
C VAL A 505 -3.74 24.26 -11.51
N SER A 506 -4.31 25.26 -12.14
CA SER A 506 -4.13 26.64 -11.70
C SER A 506 -4.45 26.65 -10.21
N SER A 507 -3.46 26.93 -9.37
CA SER A 507 -3.58 26.80 -7.90
C SER A 507 -4.79 27.57 -7.34
N HIS A 508 -5.30 28.55 -8.09
CA HIS A 508 -6.51 29.31 -7.78
C HIS A 508 -7.80 28.50 -7.99
N LEU A 509 -7.79 27.41 -8.78
CA LEU A 509 -8.97 26.57 -9.02
C LEU A 509 -9.20 25.53 -7.90
N ILE A 510 -8.16 25.13 -7.16
CA ILE A 510 -8.29 24.14 -6.07
C ILE A 510 -9.28 24.60 -4.99
N PRO A 511 -9.19 25.83 -4.44
CA PRO A 511 -10.16 26.30 -3.46
C PRO A 511 -11.59 26.39 -4.01
N ILE A 512 -11.73 26.67 -5.32
CA ILE A 512 -13.01 26.70 -6.00
C ILE A 512 -13.57 25.28 -6.13
N MET A 513 -12.75 24.33 -6.57
CA MET A 513 -13.10 22.91 -6.66
C MET A 513 -13.55 22.34 -5.31
N GLU A 514 -12.81 22.60 -4.22
CA GLU A 514 -13.18 22.13 -2.88
C GLU A 514 -14.54 22.67 -2.44
N LYS A 515 -14.86 23.93 -2.74
CA LYS A 515 -16.17 24.50 -2.45
C LYS A 515 -17.27 23.89 -3.32
N LEU A 516 -17.00 23.54 -4.58
CA LEU A 516 -17.95 22.86 -5.47
C LEU A 516 -18.20 21.40 -5.06
N LEU A 517 -17.21 20.74 -4.47
CA LEU A 517 -17.39 19.40 -3.89
C LEU A 517 -18.08 19.43 -2.51
N GLY A 518 -18.20 20.59 -1.93
CA GLY A 518 -18.79 20.83 -0.61
C GLY A 518 -20.33 21.02 -0.63
N PRO A 519 -20.92 21.45 0.48
CA PRO A 519 -22.36 21.70 0.58
C PRO A 519 -22.80 22.91 -0.26
N LYS A 520 -24.07 22.91 -0.74
CA LYS A 520 -24.65 23.93 -1.63
C LYS A 520 -24.48 25.38 -1.14
N ILE A 521 -24.50 25.62 0.16
CA ILE A 521 -24.28 26.95 0.75
C ILE A 521 -22.89 27.52 0.40
N GLY A 522 -21.87 26.63 0.29
CA GLY A 522 -20.53 27.01 -0.14
C GLY A 522 -20.45 27.39 -1.62
N MET A 523 -21.22 26.71 -2.47
CA MET A 523 -21.26 26.94 -3.93
C MET A 523 -21.84 28.32 -4.26
N VAL A 524 -22.93 28.71 -3.60
CA VAL A 524 -23.57 30.03 -3.84
C VAL A 524 -22.62 31.17 -3.53
N LYS A 525 -21.74 31.04 -2.55
CA LYS A 525 -20.78 32.09 -2.17
C LYS A 525 -19.70 32.33 -3.22
N ILE A 526 -19.43 31.40 -4.10
CA ILE A 526 -18.39 31.50 -5.14
C ILE A 526 -18.97 31.79 -6.54
N LYS A 527 -20.26 32.07 -6.66
CA LYS A 527 -20.88 32.39 -7.95
C LYS A 527 -20.15 33.47 -8.72
N GLY A 528 -19.80 34.56 -8.05
CA GLY A 528 -19.06 35.68 -8.67
C GLY A 528 -17.63 35.30 -9.09
N ASP A 529 -17.01 34.34 -8.43
CA ASP A 529 -15.69 33.82 -8.81
C ASP A 529 -15.83 32.91 -10.04
N LEU A 530 -16.88 32.06 -10.10
CA LEU A 530 -17.16 31.20 -11.25
C LEU A 530 -17.50 31.98 -12.52
N GLU A 531 -18.27 33.06 -12.40
CA GLU A 531 -18.63 33.94 -13.53
C GLU A 531 -17.42 34.68 -14.12
N LYS A 532 -16.37 34.88 -13.34
CA LYS A 532 -15.12 35.53 -13.75
C LYS A 532 -14.06 34.60 -14.30
N LEU A 533 -14.27 33.27 -14.25
CA LEU A 533 -13.34 32.33 -14.81
C LEU A 533 -13.17 32.54 -16.32
N SER A 534 -11.94 32.45 -16.78
CA SER A 534 -11.68 32.37 -18.20
C SER A 534 -12.22 31.04 -18.77
N PRO A 535 -12.60 30.95 -20.05
CA PRO A 535 -13.06 29.69 -20.63
C PRO A 535 -12.07 28.52 -20.45
N PRO A 536 -10.73 28.70 -20.59
CA PRO A 536 -9.76 27.64 -20.28
C PRO A 536 -9.78 27.20 -18.83
N ASP A 537 -9.90 28.14 -17.87
CA ASP A 537 -9.97 27.79 -16.43
C ASP A 537 -11.25 27.03 -16.09
N ALA A 538 -12.37 27.44 -16.71
CA ALA A 538 -13.65 26.75 -16.52
C ALA A 538 -13.63 25.35 -17.12
N ASP A 539 -12.98 25.17 -18.28
CA ASP A 539 -12.74 23.86 -18.90
C ASP A 539 -11.88 22.96 -18.02
N GLU A 540 -10.80 23.50 -17.44
CA GLU A 540 -9.91 22.79 -16.54
C GLU A 540 -10.64 22.38 -15.25
N LEU A 541 -11.39 23.31 -14.64
CA LEU A 541 -12.16 23.03 -13.44
C LEU A 541 -13.22 21.95 -13.67
N PHE A 542 -13.84 21.91 -14.87
CA PHE A 542 -14.77 20.86 -15.26
C PHE A 542 -14.11 19.50 -15.33
N GLU A 543 -12.93 19.38 -15.95
CA GLU A 543 -12.18 18.10 -16.01
C GLU A 543 -11.76 17.64 -14.62
N MET A 544 -11.26 18.54 -13.76
CA MET A 544 -10.90 18.22 -12.37
C MET A 544 -12.06 17.62 -11.58
N LEU A 545 -13.24 18.25 -11.69
CA LEU A 545 -14.46 17.76 -11.03
C LEU A 545 -14.89 16.43 -11.60
N SER A 546 -14.87 16.28 -12.93
CA SER A 546 -15.21 15.05 -13.63
C SER A 546 -14.31 13.87 -13.22
N ASP A 547 -12.99 14.08 -13.21
CA ASP A 547 -12.02 13.07 -12.79
C ASP A 547 -12.22 12.66 -11.33
N LYS A 548 -12.56 13.63 -10.46
CA LYS A 548 -12.87 13.34 -9.06
C LYS A 548 -14.13 12.49 -8.92
N LEU A 549 -15.15 12.77 -9.73
CA LEU A 549 -16.39 11.98 -9.74
C LEU A 549 -16.19 10.59 -10.32
N PHE A 550 -15.31 10.43 -11.32
CA PHE A 550 -14.96 9.10 -11.88
C PHE A 550 -14.11 8.21 -10.96
N GLN A 551 -13.60 8.74 -9.84
CA GLN A 551 -12.97 7.93 -8.79
C GLN A 551 -13.99 7.12 -7.97
N GLU A 552 -15.30 7.40 -8.08
CA GLU A 552 -16.34 6.58 -7.45
C GLU A 552 -16.58 5.28 -8.24
N ASP A 553 -16.72 4.17 -7.54
CA ASP A 553 -16.88 2.83 -8.15
C ASP A 553 -18.22 2.60 -8.84
N SER A 554 -19.23 3.41 -8.52
CA SER A 554 -20.60 3.23 -9.02
C SER A 554 -21.34 4.55 -9.15
N PHE A 555 -22.05 4.70 -10.26
CA PHE A 555 -22.95 5.82 -10.57
C PHE A 555 -24.44 5.48 -10.40
N ASN A 556 -24.76 4.37 -9.72
CA ASN A 556 -26.17 3.98 -9.44
C ASN A 556 -26.91 5.05 -8.63
N ARG A 557 -26.19 5.77 -7.77
CA ARG A 557 -26.67 6.97 -7.09
C ARG A 557 -25.91 8.18 -7.58
N LYS A 558 -26.52 9.35 -7.48
CA LYS A 558 -25.84 10.60 -7.81
C LYS A 558 -24.60 10.79 -6.95
N PRO A 559 -23.38 10.94 -7.55
CA PRO A 559 -22.13 11.11 -6.80
C PRO A 559 -22.15 12.38 -5.95
N ARG A 560 -21.41 12.33 -4.83
CA ARG A 560 -21.14 13.54 -4.05
C ARG A 560 -20.27 14.48 -4.89
N GLY A 561 -20.68 15.74 -5.01
CA GLY A 561 -19.99 16.73 -5.84
C GLY A 561 -20.58 16.92 -7.24
N PHE A 562 -21.50 16.06 -7.72
CA PHE A 562 -22.17 16.28 -9.00
C PHE A 562 -22.99 17.59 -9.02
N ASP A 563 -23.59 17.99 -7.89
CA ASP A 563 -24.25 19.30 -7.77
C ASP A 563 -23.29 20.47 -8.06
N GLY A 564 -22.00 20.33 -7.73
CA GLY A 564 -20.97 21.32 -8.06
C GLY A 564 -20.65 21.36 -9.55
N LEU A 565 -20.62 20.19 -10.21
CA LEU A 565 -20.45 20.12 -11.65
C LEU A 565 -21.62 20.78 -12.40
N GLU A 566 -22.86 20.47 -11.97
CA GLU A 566 -24.07 21.13 -12.49
C GLU A 566 -23.99 22.66 -12.30
N TYR A 567 -23.63 23.12 -11.11
CA TYR A 567 -23.55 24.54 -10.80
C TYR A 567 -22.48 25.29 -11.62
N LEU A 568 -21.35 24.62 -11.90
CA LEU A 568 -20.33 25.14 -12.81
C LEU A 568 -20.89 25.29 -14.23
N VAL A 569 -21.61 24.29 -14.75
CA VAL A 569 -22.21 24.33 -16.10
C VAL A 569 -23.31 25.38 -16.21
N GLU A 570 -24.10 25.59 -15.14
CA GLU A 570 -25.10 26.66 -15.07
C GLU A 570 -24.47 28.08 -15.15
N THR A 571 -23.29 28.25 -14.55
CA THR A 571 -22.57 29.52 -14.57
C THR A 571 -21.72 29.73 -15.83
N GLN A 572 -21.31 28.65 -16.47
CA GLN A 572 -20.46 28.59 -17.68
C GLN A 572 -21.14 27.77 -18.81
N PRO A 573 -22.08 28.37 -19.57
CA PRO A 573 -22.91 27.62 -20.53
C PRO A 573 -22.17 26.91 -21.64
N HIS A 574 -20.94 27.30 -21.98
CA HIS A 574 -20.13 26.62 -22.99
C HIS A 574 -19.73 25.20 -22.57
N LEU A 575 -19.83 24.87 -21.29
CA LEU A 575 -19.53 23.53 -20.76
C LEU A 575 -20.68 22.52 -20.90
N GLN A 576 -21.87 22.93 -21.38
CA GLN A 576 -23.03 22.03 -21.49
C GLN A 576 -22.74 20.81 -22.35
N ARG A 577 -21.97 20.96 -23.45
CA ARG A 577 -21.57 19.84 -24.29
C ARG A 577 -20.70 18.83 -23.52
N ARG A 578 -19.78 19.31 -22.70
CA ARG A 578 -18.93 18.42 -21.87
C ARG A 578 -19.72 17.66 -20.81
N LEU A 579 -20.85 18.21 -20.36
CA LEU A 579 -21.75 17.49 -19.44
C LEU A 579 -22.43 16.29 -20.11
N ILE A 580 -22.77 16.41 -21.41
CA ILE A 580 -23.28 15.28 -22.21
C ILE A 580 -22.19 14.22 -22.40
N ASP A 581 -20.96 14.66 -22.71
CA ASP A 581 -19.82 13.75 -22.88
C ASP A 581 -19.48 13.02 -21.56
N PHE A 582 -19.58 13.72 -20.41
CA PHE A 582 -19.48 13.09 -19.09
C PHE A 582 -20.50 11.96 -18.91
N ALA A 583 -21.75 12.20 -19.29
CA ALA A 583 -22.80 11.17 -19.20
C ALA A 583 -22.52 9.96 -20.10
N ARG A 584 -21.99 10.16 -21.32
CA ARG A 584 -21.61 9.10 -22.27
C ARG A 584 -20.46 8.23 -21.77
N ARG A 585 -19.53 8.81 -21.01
CA ARG A 585 -18.37 8.08 -20.43
C ARG A 585 -18.79 7.07 -19.34
N ILE A 586 -19.99 7.22 -18.75
CA ILE A 586 -20.46 6.32 -17.70
C ILE A 586 -21.01 5.03 -18.35
N PRO A 587 -20.47 3.84 -18.01
CA PRO A 587 -20.99 2.58 -18.54
C PRO A 587 -22.44 2.37 -18.16
N VAL A 588 -23.29 1.98 -19.09
CA VAL A 588 -24.74 1.80 -18.91
C VAL A 588 -25.07 0.91 -17.70
N LYS A 589 -24.32 -0.16 -17.48
CA LYS A 589 -24.50 -1.07 -16.34
C LYS A 589 -24.29 -0.43 -14.97
N LYS A 590 -23.46 0.62 -14.90
CA LYS A 590 -23.12 1.35 -13.67
C LYS A 590 -23.90 2.67 -13.53
N ALA A 591 -24.66 3.07 -14.55
CA ALA A 591 -25.39 4.33 -14.61
C ALA A 591 -26.68 4.29 -13.79
N GLY A 592 -26.99 5.36 -13.05
CA GLY A 592 -28.24 5.52 -12.31
C GLY A 592 -29.30 6.31 -13.07
N GLY A 593 -30.56 6.13 -12.73
CA GLY A 593 -31.68 6.84 -13.36
C GLY A 593 -31.63 8.38 -13.21
N TRP A 594 -30.87 8.90 -12.24
CA TRP A 594 -30.65 10.31 -12.01
C TRP A 594 -29.99 11.03 -13.20
N LEU A 595 -29.18 10.32 -13.98
CA LEU A 595 -28.56 10.85 -15.19
C LEU A 595 -29.61 11.38 -16.15
N ALA A 596 -30.60 10.56 -16.50
CA ALA A 596 -31.64 10.95 -17.46
C ALA A 596 -32.44 12.20 -17.04
N THR A 597 -32.64 12.40 -15.73
CA THR A 597 -33.46 13.49 -15.20
C THR A 597 -32.67 14.77 -14.94
N ARG A 598 -31.47 14.67 -14.34
CA ARG A 598 -30.73 15.84 -13.85
C ARG A 598 -30.02 16.59 -14.98
N ILE A 599 -29.32 15.90 -15.86
CA ILE A 599 -28.61 16.56 -16.97
C ILE A 599 -29.56 17.27 -17.90
N ALA A 600 -30.73 16.69 -18.17
CA ALA A 600 -31.75 17.35 -18.98
C ALA A 600 -32.17 18.74 -18.44
N GLN A 601 -32.16 18.91 -17.11
CA GLN A 601 -32.49 20.19 -16.45
C GLN A 601 -31.39 21.25 -16.55
N SER A 602 -30.15 20.82 -16.74
CA SER A 602 -28.98 21.72 -16.79
C SER A 602 -28.64 22.19 -18.22
N LEU A 603 -29.33 21.68 -19.24
CA LEU A 603 -29.15 22.06 -20.64
C LEU A 603 -30.11 23.19 -21.02
N VAL A 604 -29.56 24.22 -21.67
CA VAL A 604 -30.32 25.37 -22.17
C VAL A 604 -30.25 25.49 -23.71
N ASP A 605 -29.17 25.03 -24.33
CA ASP A 605 -28.98 25.05 -25.77
C ASP A 605 -29.90 24.04 -26.47
N PRO A 606 -30.80 24.48 -27.38
CA PRO A 606 -31.74 23.60 -28.07
C PRO A 606 -31.06 22.46 -28.84
N THR A 607 -29.90 22.69 -29.43
CA THR A 607 -29.16 21.67 -30.18
C THR A 607 -28.59 20.59 -29.28
N LEU A 608 -28.11 20.97 -28.10
CA LEU A 608 -27.62 20.05 -27.09
C LEU A 608 -28.75 19.28 -26.38
N ILE A 609 -29.92 19.92 -26.22
CA ILE A 609 -31.14 19.24 -25.73
C ILE A 609 -31.54 18.14 -26.71
N GLU A 610 -31.53 18.42 -28.02
CA GLU A 610 -31.83 17.40 -29.03
C GLU A 610 -30.81 16.25 -29.00
N GLU A 611 -29.51 16.57 -28.93
CA GLU A 611 -28.45 15.58 -28.83
C GLU A 611 -28.61 14.69 -27.58
N TYR A 612 -28.92 15.30 -26.46
CA TYR A 612 -29.13 14.58 -25.21
C TYR A 612 -30.41 13.74 -25.21
N THR A 613 -31.46 14.23 -25.88
CA THR A 613 -32.69 13.48 -26.06
C THR A 613 -32.47 12.18 -26.83
N LYS A 614 -31.60 12.18 -27.85
CA LYS A 614 -31.20 10.95 -28.56
C LYS A 614 -30.51 9.96 -27.61
N LEU A 615 -29.62 10.44 -26.74
CA LEU A 615 -28.97 9.60 -25.74
C LEU A 615 -29.97 9.02 -24.73
N ILE A 616 -30.99 9.81 -24.31
CA ILE A 616 -32.07 9.33 -23.43
C ILE A 616 -32.91 8.26 -24.15
N GLN A 617 -33.18 8.40 -25.45
CA GLN A 617 -33.88 7.39 -26.27
C GLN A 617 -33.10 6.08 -26.35
N GLU A 618 -31.77 6.14 -26.51
CA GLU A 618 -30.90 4.98 -26.47
C GLU A 618 -31.01 4.27 -25.10
N TRP A 619 -30.94 5.01 -24.01
CA TRP A 619 -31.10 4.45 -22.65
C TRP A 619 -32.52 3.90 -22.38
N ALA A 620 -33.54 4.48 -22.98
CA ALA A 620 -34.91 4.00 -22.86
C ALA A 620 -35.14 2.66 -23.57
N SER A 621 -34.41 2.39 -24.67
CA SER A 621 -34.56 1.18 -25.48
C SER A 621 -33.70 0.00 -25.03
N GLN A 622 -32.72 0.21 -24.16
CA GLN A 622 -31.82 -0.85 -23.68
C GLN A 622 -32.40 -1.63 -22.49
N ASP A 623 -32.01 -2.91 -22.37
CA ASP A 623 -32.46 -3.81 -21.30
C ASP A 623 -31.37 -4.11 -20.24
N GLU A 624 -30.15 -3.62 -20.43
CA GLU A 624 -29.02 -3.90 -19.55
C GLU A 624 -29.17 -3.27 -18.15
N ASN A 625 -29.89 -2.12 -18.07
CA ASN A 625 -30.14 -1.40 -16.81
C ASN A 625 -31.57 -0.89 -16.74
N LEU A 626 -32.43 -1.68 -16.09
CA LEU A 626 -33.85 -1.39 -15.94
C LEU A 626 -34.15 -0.07 -15.19
N SER A 627 -33.30 0.33 -14.25
CA SER A 627 -33.47 1.56 -13.49
C SER A 627 -33.26 2.78 -14.37
N LEU A 628 -32.17 2.80 -15.15
CA LEU A 628 -31.87 3.85 -16.11
C LEU A 628 -32.94 3.91 -17.22
N SER A 629 -33.33 2.76 -17.78
CA SER A 629 -34.34 2.66 -18.84
C SER A 629 -35.71 3.21 -18.39
N LYS A 630 -36.17 2.87 -17.18
CA LYS A 630 -37.41 3.40 -16.61
C LYS A 630 -37.36 4.91 -16.42
N SER A 631 -36.26 5.44 -15.88
CA SER A 631 -36.09 6.89 -15.69
C SER A 631 -36.01 7.62 -17.02
N ALA A 632 -35.32 7.06 -18.02
CA ALA A 632 -35.24 7.62 -19.36
C ALA A 632 -36.63 7.69 -20.04
N LYS A 633 -37.43 6.62 -19.96
CA LYS A 633 -38.83 6.60 -20.46
C LYS A 633 -39.70 7.65 -19.77
N ALA A 634 -39.59 7.80 -18.44
CA ALA A 634 -40.33 8.79 -17.70
C ALA A 634 -39.91 10.24 -18.10
N THR A 635 -38.64 10.48 -18.31
CA THR A 635 -38.14 11.80 -18.74
C THR A 635 -38.66 12.17 -20.14
N LEU A 636 -38.66 11.23 -21.10
CA LEU A 636 -39.22 11.45 -22.43
C LEU A 636 -40.71 11.76 -22.41
N GLN A 637 -41.49 11.13 -21.52
CA GLN A 637 -42.91 11.41 -21.34
C GLN A 637 -43.20 12.78 -20.75
N LEU A 638 -42.37 13.22 -19.77
CA LEU A 638 -42.54 14.53 -19.10
C LEU A 638 -42.12 15.70 -19.98
N SER A 639 -41.13 15.53 -20.87
CA SER A 639 -40.61 16.58 -21.75
C SER A 639 -41.42 16.81 -23.03
N GLY A 640 -42.50 16.05 -23.24
CA GLY A 640 -43.37 16.23 -24.40
C GLY A 640 -42.74 15.84 -25.76
N TYR A 641 -41.56 15.22 -25.75
CA TYR A 641 -40.88 14.71 -26.94
C TYR A 641 -41.41 13.30 -27.31
N GLN A 642 -42.68 13.24 -27.69
CA GLN A 642 -43.19 12.12 -28.47
C GLN A 642 -43.14 12.52 -29.94
N HIS A 643 -42.12 12.10 -30.65
CA HIS A 643 -42.18 11.80 -32.09
C HIS A 643 -41.22 10.70 -32.44
#